data_9f7fe02dcf5d8ee5bd6d6e6de28a4fc5
#
_entry.id   9f7fe02dcf5d8ee5bd6d6e6de28a4fc5
#
_cell.length_a   1.000
_cell.length_b   1.000
_cell.length_c   1.000
_cell.angle_alpha   90.00
_cell.angle_beta   90.00
_cell.angle_gamma   90.00
#
_symmetry.space_group_name_H-M   'P 1'
#
loop_
_entity.id
_entity.type
_entity.pdbx_description
1 polymer ?
#
loop_
_entity_poly.entity_id
_entity_poly.type
_entity_poly.pdbx_seq_one_letter_code
_entity_poly.pdbx_strand_id
1 'polypeptide(L)'
;MFDHILAKSNGITLQQHLEDVAKIAVCIAQNVGLDPEIARMGAHLHDIGKASPIFQERLKQKNLPPCALVFRHEIASLFFLSLIEDVEKRQTITRMIIAHHKSVCEDIGDKGFLDLDDIESECFSYHSKDFELWSKEALGILKELGWQVRPISIGEAEENYDEALEYCSNLTPNCSRWKGLLMAADHLASALEDYTDTALQKLFIKPDLSYYSSRQSPLYPLSQISSDDPRIHTLVTAPTGAGKSDFLLRRCEGRVFYTLPFQASINAMYDRVKQDLKGLEAQIYPLHAASILKLDGEYERVLSHHVGASIKILTPHQMGAIAFGLKGYEAMALDLRGCDVILDEIHTYSFVAQAMVLKIVEILIALGCRVHIGTATMPSILYDTLLNLLGGSQKVYEVKLPDEQLATFDRHVIHKLNTLEEATPIVEETIRQKRKLLFVCNQVKRAQRLYMELHEKYPEVPSMLIHSRFKRGDRSRLEQDLKEKYDKGMEACIVVSTQVVEVSLDISFDVMITECAPMDSLIQRFGRINRRRSYETIGQQKPIYVLPPPDQEAECKPYKLDVLQRSFDALKDGALFHETEVQSLLDFVYPEIPVVNIELHSVFREGQWTLKELKHRPKSVLLEMLDIDSVCCITESDYPDYLQGNYSSRVELEIPVSKAIRSFKGIIQLEEGSYPYIIPDRAYNKELGYVEDFVEEEKNKSFEIL
;
A
#
# COMPACT_ATOMS: atom_id res chain seq x y z
N MET A 1 -32.70 25.11 12.64
CA MET A 1 -32.75 25.95 13.87
C MET A 1 -31.35 26.12 14.48
N PHE A 2 -30.41 25.15 14.24
CA PHE A 2 -29.07 25.13 14.81
C PHE A 2 -27.96 25.35 13.73
N ASP A 3 -28.29 26.07 12.64
CA ASP A 3 -27.38 26.26 11.48
C ASP A 3 -26.13 27.07 11.82
N HIS A 4 -26.09 27.72 12.98
CA HIS A 4 -24.95 28.46 13.47
C HIS A 4 -23.88 27.58 14.17
N ILE A 5 -24.23 26.33 14.50
CA ILE A 5 -23.31 25.36 15.11
C ILE A 5 -22.65 24.56 14.01
N LEU A 6 -21.36 24.78 13.79
CA LEU A 6 -20.60 24.21 12.69
C LEU A 6 -19.79 22.98 13.14
N ALA A 7 -19.73 21.96 12.27
CA ALA A 7 -18.80 20.85 12.42
C ALA A 7 -17.40 21.20 11.91
N LYS A 8 -17.34 22.05 10.87
CA LYS A 8 -16.11 22.39 10.14
C LYS A 8 -16.07 23.85 9.73
N SER A 9 -14.84 24.37 9.47
CA SER A 9 -14.62 25.76 9.06
C SER A 9 -15.16 26.10 7.64
N ASN A 10 -15.49 25.08 6.83
CA ASN A 10 -16.06 25.27 5.49
C ASN A 10 -17.59 25.51 5.49
N GLY A 11 -18.22 25.60 6.67
CA GLY A 11 -19.65 25.93 6.80
C GLY A 11 -20.60 24.75 6.94
N ILE A 12 -20.09 23.50 6.97
CA ILE A 12 -20.93 22.31 7.24
C ILE A 12 -21.44 22.39 8.67
N THR A 13 -22.78 22.29 8.85
CA THR A 13 -23.41 22.30 10.16
C THR A 13 -23.13 21.02 10.93
N LEU A 14 -23.12 21.10 12.27
CA LEU A 14 -22.94 19.92 13.11
C LEU A 14 -24.02 18.88 12.86
N GLN A 15 -25.27 19.30 12.74
CA GLN A 15 -26.41 18.41 12.47
C GLN A 15 -26.21 17.63 11.17
N GLN A 16 -25.85 18.31 10.06
CA GLN A 16 -25.61 17.66 8.76
C GLN A 16 -24.48 16.63 8.83
N HIS A 17 -23.35 17.01 9.47
CA HIS A 17 -22.23 16.11 9.63
C HIS A 17 -22.61 14.83 10.41
N LEU A 18 -23.29 14.97 11.55
CA LEU A 18 -23.72 13.83 12.37
C LEU A 18 -24.68 12.91 11.60
N GLU A 19 -25.59 13.47 10.80
CA GLU A 19 -26.50 12.70 9.96
C GLU A 19 -25.77 11.92 8.87
N ASP A 20 -24.80 12.55 8.17
CA ASP A 20 -24.02 11.90 7.11
C ASP A 20 -23.14 10.79 7.67
N VAL A 21 -22.46 11.02 8.80
CA VAL A 21 -21.70 9.98 9.51
C VAL A 21 -22.63 8.82 9.92
N ALA A 22 -23.82 9.10 10.42
CA ALA A 22 -24.77 8.06 10.82
C ALA A 22 -25.25 7.21 9.63
N LYS A 23 -25.56 7.82 8.48
CA LYS A 23 -25.92 7.08 7.27
C LYS A 23 -24.83 6.10 6.86
N ILE A 24 -23.58 6.56 6.84
CA ILE A 24 -22.42 5.73 6.48
C ILE A 24 -22.19 4.65 7.54
N ALA A 25 -22.23 4.98 8.83
CA ALA A 25 -22.05 4.03 9.92
C ALA A 25 -23.09 2.90 9.88
N VAL A 26 -24.34 3.21 9.61
CA VAL A 26 -25.41 2.23 9.42
C VAL A 26 -25.13 1.33 8.22
N CYS A 27 -24.73 1.90 7.09
CA CYS A 27 -24.38 1.13 5.90
C CYS A 27 -23.22 0.16 6.19
N ILE A 28 -22.15 0.63 6.84
CA ILE A 28 -21.02 -0.22 7.23
C ILE A 28 -21.50 -1.33 8.18
N ALA A 29 -22.24 -0.98 9.24
CA ALA A 29 -22.71 -1.94 10.25
C ALA A 29 -23.50 -3.09 9.63
N GLN A 30 -24.45 -2.78 8.73
CA GLN A 30 -25.25 -3.77 8.00
C GLN A 30 -24.39 -4.73 7.18
N ASN A 31 -23.34 -4.23 6.54
CA ASN A 31 -22.47 -5.05 5.69
C ASN A 31 -21.45 -5.88 6.46
N VAL A 32 -21.07 -5.44 7.67
CA VAL A 32 -20.06 -6.16 8.49
C VAL A 32 -20.66 -6.94 9.65
N GLY A 33 -22.02 -7.01 9.75
CA GLY A 33 -22.72 -7.74 10.79
C GLY A 33 -22.55 -7.13 12.20
N LEU A 34 -22.68 -5.80 12.30
CA LEU A 34 -22.81 -5.05 13.54
C LEU A 34 -24.24 -4.50 13.68
N ASP A 35 -24.63 -4.12 14.89
CA ASP A 35 -25.96 -3.53 15.15
C ASP A 35 -26.04 -2.12 14.52
N PRO A 36 -26.91 -1.90 13.51
CA PRO A 36 -27.06 -0.60 12.85
C PRO A 36 -27.57 0.49 13.78
N GLU A 37 -28.37 0.15 14.81
CA GLU A 37 -28.91 1.12 15.76
C GLU A 37 -27.80 1.65 16.68
N ILE A 38 -26.93 0.77 17.18
CA ILE A 38 -25.77 1.19 17.97
C ILE A 38 -24.82 2.04 17.10
N ALA A 39 -24.63 1.66 15.84
CA ALA A 39 -23.81 2.43 14.90
C ALA A 39 -24.36 3.84 14.69
N ARG A 40 -25.67 3.97 14.49
CA ARG A 40 -26.39 5.24 14.35
C ARG A 40 -26.24 6.10 15.59
N MET A 41 -26.49 5.52 16.77
CA MET A 41 -26.39 6.22 18.04
C MET A 41 -24.96 6.73 18.31
N GLY A 42 -23.96 5.89 18.11
CA GLY A 42 -22.58 6.30 18.28
C GLY A 42 -22.15 7.39 17.31
N ALA A 43 -22.60 7.31 16.05
CA ALA A 43 -22.35 8.34 15.04
C ALA A 43 -23.02 9.68 15.38
N HIS A 44 -24.24 9.69 15.93
CA HIS A 44 -24.86 10.93 16.37
C HIS A 44 -24.15 11.55 17.58
N LEU A 45 -23.58 10.74 18.47
CA LEU A 45 -22.94 11.26 19.69
C LEU A 45 -21.46 11.61 19.51
N HIS A 46 -20.73 11.05 18.53
CA HIS A 46 -19.27 11.14 18.50
C HIS A 46 -18.73 12.57 18.52
N ASP A 47 -19.39 13.47 17.85
CA ASP A 47 -19.00 14.87 17.66
C ASP A 47 -19.94 15.89 18.31
N ILE A 48 -20.93 15.43 19.07
CA ILE A 48 -21.92 16.36 19.69
C ILE A 48 -21.25 17.39 20.62
N GLY A 49 -20.09 17.06 21.19
CA GLY A 49 -19.25 17.97 21.97
C GLY A 49 -18.73 19.19 21.19
N LYS A 50 -18.80 19.18 19.86
CA LYS A 50 -18.49 20.34 19.01
C LYS A 50 -19.49 21.49 19.21
N ALA A 51 -20.64 21.25 19.82
CA ALA A 51 -21.56 22.32 20.21
C ALA A 51 -21.00 23.25 21.29
N SER A 52 -19.93 22.87 21.98
CA SER A 52 -19.26 23.73 22.97
C SER A 52 -18.78 25.04 22.35
N PRO A 53 -19.00 26.20 23.03
CA PRO A 53 -18.51 27.51 22.60
C PRO A 53 -17.01 27.53 22.38
N ILE A 54 -16.23 26.80 23.18
CA ILE A 54 -14.77 26.71 23.04
C ILE A 54 -14.41 26.15 21.66
N PHE A 55 -15.10 25.11 21.20
CA PHE A 55 -14.87 24.54 19.87
C PHE A 55 -15.34 25.50 18.77
N GLN A 56 -16.52 26.11 18.92
CA GLN A 56 -17.08 27.03 17.92
C GLN A 56 -16.22 28.30 17.75
N GLU A 57 -15.66 28.84 18.83
CA GLU A 57 -14.71 29.95 18.76
C GLU A 57 -13.41 29.56 18.04
N ARG A 58 -12.91 28.34 18.31
CA ARG A 58 -11.72 27.78 17.66
C ARG A 58 -11.86 27.65 16.16
N LEU A 59 -13.05 27.29 15.66
CA LEU A 59 -13.32 27.23 14.21
C LEU A 59 -13.21 28.61 13.53
N LYS A 60 -13.49 29.70 14.26
CA LYS A 60 -13.49 31.08 13.74
C LYS A 60 -12.10 31.73 13.76
N GLN A 61 -11.21 31.27 14.65
CA GLN A 61 -9.89 31.87 14.87
C GLN A 61 -8.78 30.99 14.25
N LYS A 62 -8.05 31.53 13.27
CA LYS A 62 -6.94 30.81 12.63
C LYS A 62 -5.66 30.70 13.49
N ASN A 63 -5.47 31.59 14.47
CA ASN A 63 -4.28 31.63 15.35
C ASN A 63 -4.73 31.74 16.80
N LEU A 64 -4.79 30.61 17.50
CA LEU A 64 -4.99 30.60 18.95
C LEU A 64 -3.63 30.61 19.67
N PRO A 65 -3.53 31.32 20.80
CA PRO A 65 -2.35 31.19 21.65
C PRO A 65 -2.20 29.75 22.14
N PRO A 66 -0.97 29.26 22.38
CA PRO A 66 -0.75 27.95 22.95
C PRO A 66 -1.48 27.83 24.29
N CYS A 67 -2.41 26.89 24.39
CA CYS A 67 -3.13 26.59 25.62
C CYS A 67 -2.55 25.31 26.24
N ALA A 68 -2.45 25.23 27.56
CA ALA A 68 -1.94 24.08 28.29
C ALA A 68 -2.84 22.83 28.09
N LEU A 69 -4.15 23.03 27.90
CA LEU A 69 -5.12 21.98 27.57
C LEU A 69 -5.79 22.28 26.24
N VAL A 70 -5.74 21.32 25.31
CA VAL A 70 -6.45 21.40 24.03
C VAL A 70 -7.85 20.86 24.22
N PHE A 71 -8.88 21.63 23.87
CA PHE A 71 -10.28 21.15 23.91
C PHE A 71 -10.46 19.96 22.95
N ARG A 72 -10.95 18.87 23.49
CA ARG A 72 -11.24 17.61 22.78
C ARG A 72 -12.73 17.36 22.78
N HIS A 73 -13.36 17.55 21.63
CA HIS A 73 -14.83 17.40 21.49
C HIS A 73 -15.29 15.97 21.80
N GLU A 74 -14.45 14.95 21.57
CA GLU A 74 -14.74 13.57 21.91
C GLU A 74 -14.91 13.36 23.42
N ILE A 75 -14.19 14.10 24.27
CA ILE A 75 -14.39 14.10 25.73
C ILE A 75 -15.71 14.76 26.09
N ALA A 76 -15.99 15.94 25.53
CA ALA A 76 -17.26 16.64 25.76
C ALA A 76 -18.48 15.87 25.25
N SER A 77 -18.31 15.01 24.25
CA SER A 77 -19.36 14.12 23.73
C SER A 77 -19.76 13.03 24.73
N LEU A 78 -18.86 12.61 25.63
CA LEU A 78 -19.16 11.62 26.66
C LEU A 78 -20.24 12.10 27.64
N PHE A 79 -20.42 13.42 27.84
CA PHE A 79 -21.35 14.00 28.77
C PHE A 79 -22.83 13.66 28.47
N PHE A 80 -23.11 13.15 27.27
CA PHE A 80 -24.44 12.78 26.80
C PHE A 80 -24.72 11.27 26.87
N LEU A 81 -23.82 10.46 27.41
CA LEU A 81 -23.97 9.00 27.46
C LEU A 81 -25.15 8.52 28.27
N SER A 82 -25.57 9.26 29.30
CA SER A 82 -26.76 8.93 30.12
C SER A 82 -28.10 9.02 29.38
N LEU A 83 -28.12 9.52 28.14
CA LEU A 83 -29.30 9.38 27.27
C LEU A 83 -29.50 7.92 26.82
N ILE A 84 -28.55 7.04 27.06
CA ILE A 84 -28.61 5.61 26.73
C ILE A 84 -28.74 4.84 28.05
N GLU A 85 -29.92 4.22 28.26
CA GLU A 85 -30.22 3.50 29.51
C GLU A 85 -29.42 2.18 29.62
N ASP A 86 -29.20 1.50 28.50
CA ASP A 86 -28.50 0.21 28.41
C ASP A 86 -26.99 0.40 28.60
N VAL A 87 -26.44 -0.20 29.66
CA VAL A 87 -25.03 -0.09 30.04
C VAL A 87 -24.09 -0.70 28.97
N GLU A 88 -24.44 -1.84 28.36
CA GLU A 88 -23.59 -2.47 27.34
C GLU A 88 -23.54 -1.62 26.06
N LYS A 89 -24.67 -1.03 25.66
CA LYS A 89 -24.72 -0.08 24.54
C LYS A 89 -23.91 1.17 24.86
N ARG A 90 -24.01 1.70 26.08
CA ARG A 90 -23.27 2.86 26.56
C ARG A 90 -21.74 2.63 26.44
N GLN A 91 -21.26 1.49 26.96
CA GLN A 91 -19.87 1.08 26.86
C GLN A 91 -19.42 0.91 25.41
N THR A 92 -20.27 0.34 24.57
CA THR A 92 -19.97 0.16 23.13
C THR A 92 -19.84 1.52 22.43
N ILE A 93 -20.72 2.46 22.74
CA ILE A 93 -20.70 3.81 22.18
C ILE A 93 -19.50 4.60 22.73
N THR A 94 -19.12 4.41 23.98
CA THR A 94 -17.87 4.97 24.54
C THR A 94 -16.64 4.55 23.69
N ARG A 95 -16.54 3.25 23.28
CA ARG A 95 -15.48 2.79 22.38
C ARG A 95 -15.48 3.49 21.04
N MET A 96 -16.65 3.83 20.52
CA MET A 96 -16.76 4.58 19.26
C MET A 96 -16.23 6.01 19.44
N ILE A 97 -16.69 6.71 20.47
CA ILE A 97 -16.48 8.16 20.64
C ILE A 97 -15.04 8.48 21.01
N ILE A 98 -14.55 7.88 22.11
CA ILE A 98 -13.40 8.44 22.85
C ILE A 98 -12.05 8.35 22.12
N ALA A 99 -11.90 7.44 21.18
CA ALA A 99 -10.64 7.18 20.52
C ALA A 99 -10.70 7.23 18.98
N HIS A 100 -11.69 7.93 18.40
CA HIS A 100 -11.79 7.98 16.94
C HIS A 100 -10.72 8.87 16.29
N HIS A 101 -10.16 9.84 17.00
CA HIS A 101 -9.03 10.67 16.51
C HIS A 101 -7.69 10.28 17.11
N LYS A 102 -7.66 9.89 18.40
CA LYS A 102 -6.44 9.64 19.17
C LYS A 102 -6.49 8.30 19.89
N SER A 103 -5.34 7.79 20.33
CA SER A 103 -5.28 6.67 21.26
C SER A 103 -5.93 7.03 22.59
N VAL A 104 -6.48 6.03 23.27
CA VAL A 104 -7.04 6.21 24.63
C VAL A 104 -5.94 6.57 25.64
N CYS A 105 -4.70 6.10 25.41
CA CYS A 105 -3.51 6.46 26.20
C CYS A 105 -2.25 6.41 25.32
N GLU A 106 -1.20 7.10 25.74
CA GLU A 106 0.12 7.15 25.09
C GLU A 106 0.02 7.48 23.60
N ASP A 107 -0.72 8.55 23.25
CA ASP A 107 -0.86 8.97 21.86
C ASP A 107 0.43 9.66 21.36
N ILE A 108 0.66 9.65 20.06
CA ILE A 108 1.87 10.18 19.45
C ILE A 108 1.87 11.70 19.51
N GLY A 109 2.81 12.26 20.25
CA GLY A 109 2.99 13.72 20.36
C GLY A 109 1.91 14.44 21.15
N ASP A 110 0.97 13.69 21.78
CA ASP A 110 -0.11 14.24 22.56
C ASP A 110 -0.54 13.26 23.66
N LYS A 111 -1.43 13.68 24.55
CA LYS A 111 -1.97 12.86 25.63
C LYS A 111 -3.24 12.17 25.20
N GLY A 112 -3.36 10.87 25.49
CA GLY A 112 -4.59 10.12 25.38
C GLY A 112 -5.61 10.55 26.43
N PHE A 113 -6.81 9.99 26.40
CA PHE A 113 -7.88 10.30 27.37
C PHE A 113 -7.44 9.97 28.81
N LEU A 114 -6.86 8.79 29.00
CA LEU A 114 -6.38 8.34 30.32
C LEU A 114 -5.14 9.13 30.79
N ASP A 115 -4.32 9.64 29.88
CA ASP A 115 -3.11 10.40 30.22
C ASP A 115 -3.47 11.84 30.68
N LEU A 116 -4.65 12.33 30.36
CA LEU A 116 -5.13 13.66 30.78
C LEU A 116 -5.64 13.67 32.22
N ASP A 117 -6.08 12.51 32.73
CA ASP A 117 -6.57 12.37 34.10
C ASP A 117 -5.47 12.53 35.15
N ASP A 118 -4.24 12.17 34.82
CA ASP A 118 -3.04 12.36 35.67
C ASP A 118 -2.66 13.83 35.91
N ILE A 119 -3.26 14.80 35.17
CA ILE A 119 -3.03 16.22 35.33
C ILE A 119 -4.17 16.82 36.13
N GLU A 120 -4.03 16.78 37.45
CA GLU A 120 -4.83 17.54 38.46
C GLU A 120 -6.21 17.97 37.92
N SER A 121 -7.25 17.14 38.08
CA SER A 121 -8.69 17.43 38.08
C SER A 121 -9.28 18.51 37.13
N GLU A 122 -8.49 19.11 36.22
CA GLU A 122 -8.93 20.21 35.37
C GLU A 122 -9.56 19.74 34.04
N CYS A 123 -9.39 18.46 33.66
CA CYS A 123 -9.83 18.00 32.34
C CYS A 123 -11.36 18.09 32.22
N PHE A 124 -12.09 17.55 33.18
CA PHE A 124 -13.57 17.64 33.17
C PHE A 124 -14.03 19.10 33.23
N SER A 125 -13.54 19.90 34.19
CA SER A 125 -13.93 21.30 34.38
C SER A 125 -13.67 22.16 33.14
N TYR A 126 -12.56 21.92 32.42
CA TYR A 126 -12.26 22.61 31.18
C TYR A 126 -13.23 22.27 30.05
N HIS A 127 -13.54 20.97 29.85
CA HIS A 127 -14.43 20.51 28.80
C HIS A 127 -15.90 20.78 29.09
N SER A 128 -16.29 20.87 30.36
CA SER A 128 -17.65 21.15 30.81
C SER A 128 -17.95 22.64 31.05
N LYS A 129 -17.02 23.54 30.70
CA LYS A 129 -17.23 24.98 30.84
C LYS A 129 -18.50 25.40 30.10
N ASP A 130 -19.39 26.16 30.82
CA ASP A 130 -20.67 26.64 30.30
C ASP A 130 -21.63 25.51 29.83
N PHE A 131 -21.49 24.28 30.34
CA PHE A 131 -22.24 23.09 29.93
C PHE A 131 -23.75 23.31 29.98
N GLU A 132 -24.27 23.93 31.01
CA GLU A 132 -25.74 24.18 31.15
C GLU A 132 -26.32 25.05 30.02
N LEU A 133 -25.51 25.82 29.34
CA LEU A 133 -25.93 26.63 28.20
C LEU A 133 -25.87 25.85 26.91
N TRP A 134 -24.68 25.31 26.55
CA TRP A 134 -24.49 24.68 25.25
C TRP A 134 -25.07 23.26 25.18
N SER A 135 -25.28 22.57 26.31
CA SER A 135 -25.96 21.28 26.33
C SER A 135 -27.40 21.35 25.80
N LYS A 136 -28.08 22.49 25.97
CA LYS A 136 -29.45 22.72 25.43
C LYS A 136 -29.43 22.71 23.89
N GLU A 137 -28.44 23.31 23.29
CA GLU A 137 -28.26 23.32 21.82
C GLU A 137 -27.91 21.92 21.32
N ALA A 138 -26.98 21.24 21.99
CA ALA A 138 -26.59 19.85 21.68
C ALA A 138 -27.81 18.90 21.78
N LEU A 139 -28.59 18.98 22.84
CA LEU A 139 -29.84 18.22 23.02
C LEU A 139 -30.89 18.59 21.97
N GLY A 140 -30.94 19.85 21.56
CA GLY A 140 -31.79 20.30 20.46
C GLY A 140 -31.44 19.64 19.13
N ILE A 141 -30.17 19.57 18.79
CA ILE A 141 -29.67 18.86 17.60
C ILE A 141 -30.00 17.37 17.68
N LEU A 142 -29.74 16.71 18.81
CA LEU A 142 -30.08 15.30 19.01
C LEU A 142 -31.57 15.04 18.87
N LYS A 143 -32.42 15.96 19.35
CA LYS A 143 -33.86 15.86 19.17
C LYS A 143 -34.29 15.93 17.71
N GLU A 144 -33.68 16.82 16.91
CA GLU A 144 -33.95 16.89 15.47
C GLU A 144 -33.48 15.62 14.76
N LEU A 145 -32.42 14.96 15.25
CA LEU A 145 -31.95 13.66 14.80
C LEU A 145 -32.77 12.46 15.31
N GLY A 146 -33.90 12.73 15.99
CA GLY A 146 -34.86 11.71 16.41
C GLY A 146 -34.60 11.09 17.79
N TRP A 147 -33.73 11.67 18.61
CA TRP A 147 -33.50 11.18 19.97
C TRP A 147 -34.62 11.63 20.94
N GLN A 148 -34.93 10.77 21.90
CA GLN A 148 -35.65 11.17 23.09
C GLN A 148 -34.68 11.82 24.06
N VAL A 149 -34.79 13.13 24.25
CA VAL A 149 -33.83 13.89 25.03
C VAL A 149 -34.45 14.40 26.32
N ARG A 150 -33.64 14.52 27.36
CA ARG A 150 -33.95 15.15 28.63
C ARG A 150 -32.81 16.07 29.06
N PRO A 151 -33.00 17.07 29.89
CA PRO A 151 -31.92 17.85 30.45
C PRO A 151 -30.91 16.97 31.19
N ILE A 152 -29.64 17.28 31.03
CA ILE A 152 -28.51 16.62 31.71
C ILE A 152 -27.88 17.67 32.61
N SER A 153 -27.73 17.37 33.90
CA SER A 153 -27.06 18.23 34.86
C SER A 153 -25.52 18.12 34.73
N ILE A 154 -24.81 19.10 35.27
CA ILE A 154 -23.33 19.05 35.30
C ILE A 154 -22.83 17.85 36.11
N GLY A 155 -23.50 17.50 37.25
CA GLY A 155 -23.12 16.32 38.02
C GLY A 155 -23.34 15.00 37.27
N GLU A 156 -24.43 14.90 36.48
CA GLU A 156 -24.66 13.73 35.63
C GLU A 156 -23.66 13.65 34.47
N ALA A 157 -23.21 14.81 33.93
CA ALA A 157 -22.14 14.84 32.92
C ALA A 157 -20.78 14.37 33.49
N GLU A 158 -20.50 14.69 34.77
CA GLU A 158 -19.34 14.23 35.52
C GLU A 158 -19.40 12.73 35.75
N GLU A 159 -20.54 12.19 36.19
CA GLU A 159 -20.75 10.75 36.33
C GLU A 159 -20.49 9.99 34.98
N ASN A 160 -20.98 10.50 33.87
CA ASN A 160 -20.77 9.93 32.55
C ASN A 160 -19.28 9.94 32.17
N TYR A 161 -18.55 11.01 32.51
CA TYR A 161 -17.10 11.13 32.28
C TYR A 161 -16.34 10.10 33.14
N ASP A 162 -16.66 9.97 34.42
CA ASP A 162 -16.03 9.03 35.34
C ASP A 162 -16.28 7.57 34.94
N GLU A 163 -17.55 7.23 34.58
CA GLU A 163 -17.88 5.91 34.04
C GLU A 163 -17.05 5.57 32.79
N ALA A 164 -16.84 6.54 31.90
CA ALA A 164 -16.02 6.34 30.70
C ALA A 164 -14.54 6.17 31.04
N LEU A 165 -14.00 6.89 32.01
CA LEU A 165 -12.63 6.73 32.54
C LEU A 165 -12.43 5.34 33.12
N GLU A 166 -13.32 4.91 34.04
CA GLU A 166 -13.23 3.59 34.66
C GLU A 166 -13.30 2.48 33.59
N TYR A 167 -14.24 2.61 32.65
CA TYR A 167 -14.37 1.66 31.55
C TYR A 167 -13.11 1.58 30.70
N CYS A 168 -12.54 2.72 30.28
CA CYS A 168 -11.34 2.77 29.43
C CYS A 168 -10.09 2.27 30.17
N SER A 169 -10.00 2.44 31.49
CA SER A 169 -8.90 1.93 32.32
C SER A 169 -8.85 0.40 32.31
N ASN A 170 -10.01 -0.25 32.27
CA ASN A 170 -10.18 -1.69 32.32
C ASN A 170 -10.18 -2.40 30.96
N LEU A 171 -9.93 -1.67 29.84
CA LEU A 171 -9.86 -2.28 28.52
C LEU A 171 -8.74 -3.32 28.41
N THR A 172 -9.06 -4.46 27.81
CA THR A 172 -8.16 -5.55 27.51
C THR A 172 -7.61 -5.46 26.08
N PRO A 173 -6.56 -6.22 25.72
CA PRO A 173 -6.09 -6.28 24.34
C PRO A 173 -7.17 -6.74 23.37
N ASN A 174 -7.43 -5.96 22.32
CA ASN A 174 -8.41 -6.27 21.28
C ASN A 174 -8.28 -5.31 20.08
N CYS A 175 -8.85 -5.70 18.94
CA CYS A 175 -9.06 -4.83 17.78
C CYS A 175 -10.53 -4.39 17.73
N SER A 176 -10.80 -3.13 18.05
CA SER A 176 -12.16 -2.64 18.19
C SER A 176 -12.87 -2.47 16.84
N ARG A 177 -13.85 -3.33 16.56
CA ARG A 177 -14.71 -3.19 15.37
C ARG A 177 -15.51 -1.89 15.39
N TRP A 178 -15.92 -1.44 16.57
CA TRP A 178 -16.75 -0.25 16.75
C TRP A 178 -15.97 1.04 16.53
N LYS A 179 -14.72 1.13 17.04
CA LYS A 179 -13.81 2.22 16.72
C LYS A 179 -13.51 2.24 15.22
N GLY A 180 -13.20 1.08 14.64
CA GLY A 180 -12.95 0.95 13.20
C GLY A 180 -14.12 1.41 12.34
N LEU A 181 -15.35 1.07 12.74
CA LEU A 181 -16.58 1.49 12.07
C LEU A 181 -16.73 3.01 12.11
N LEU A 182 -16.63 3.62 13.30
CA LEU A 182 -16.81 5.07 13.41
C LEU A 182 -15.73 5.85 12.68
N MET A 183 -14.46 5.46 12.84
CA MET A 183 -13.36 6.09 12.09
C MET A 183 -13.58 6.04 10.58
N ALA A 184 -14.02 4.89 10.06
CA ALA A 184 -14.32 4.74 8.65
C ALA A 184 -15.49 5.64 8.21
N ALA A 185 -16.55 5.70 9.01
CA ALA A 185 -17.75 6.49 8.71
C ALA A 185 -17.47 7.99 8.76
N ASP A 186 -16.80 8.47 9.81
CA ASP A 186 -16.46 9.89 9.98
C ASP A 186 -15.51 10.38 8.87
N HIS A 187 -14.43 9.64 8.61
CA HIS A 187 -13.49 10.00 7.54
C HIS A 187 -14.18 10.04 6.17
N LEU A 188 -15.04 9.06 5.87
CA LEU A 188 -15.73 9.00 4.60
C LEU A 188 -16.77 10.12 4.45
N ALA A 189 -17.60 10.39 5.47
CA ALA A 189 -18.53 11.50 5.48
C ALA A 189 -17.81 12.85 5.36
N SER A 190 -16.70 12.98 6.07
CA SER A 190 -15.87 14.17 6.05
C SER A 190 -15.27 14.48 4.69
N ALA A 191 -15.05 13.47 3.87
CA ALA A 191 -14.42 13.59 2.57
C ALA A 191 -15.44 13.64 1.40
N LEU A 192 -16.65 13.09 1.59
CA LEU A 192 -17.68 13.04 0.54
C LEU A 192 -18.57 14.27 0.53
N GLU A 193 -18.77 14.92 1.69
CA GLU A 193 -19.67 16.08 1.83
C GLU A 193 -21.04 15.81 1.15
N ASP A 194 -21.42 16.61 0.15
CA ASP A 194 -22.71 16.51 -0.57
C ASP A 194 -22.88 15.19 -1.36
N TYR A 195 -21.83 14.38 -1.53
CA TYR A 195 -21.88 13.13 -2.30
C TYR A 195 -22.19 11.88 -1.47
N THR A 196 -22.47 12.02 -0.17
CA THR A 196 -22.72 10.89 0.76
C THR A 196 -23.78 9.93 0.25
N ASP A 197 -24.97 10.40 -0.13
CA ASP A 197 -26.08 9.54 -0.59
C ASP A 197 -25.76 8.79 -1.88
N THR A 198 -24.99 9.39 -2.78
CA THR A 198 -24.55 8.75 -4.02
C THR A 198 -23.49 7.67 -3.76
N ALA A 199 -22.60 7.92 -2.80
CA ALA A 199 -21.55 6.97 -2.43
C ALA A 199 -22.13 5.72 -1.75
N LEU A 200 -23.11 5.87 -0.88
CA LEU A 200 -23.74 4.75 -0.17
C LEU A 200 -24.24 3.64 -1.09
N GLN A 201 -24.77 4.00 -2.27
CA GLN A 201 -25.28 3.03 -3.25
C GLN A 201 -24.16 2.17 -3.88
N LYS A 202 -22.90 2.58 -3.74
CA LYS A 202 -21.74 1.95 -4.38
C LYS A 202 -20.82 1.23 -3.40
N LEU A 203 -21.06 1.36 -2.10
CA LEU A 203 -20.23 0.71 -1.08
C LEU A 203 -20.61 -0.77 -0.92
N PHE A 204 -19.62 -1.59 -0.61
CA PHE A 204 -19.76 -3.03 -0.32
C PHE A 204 -20.34 -3.88 -1.47
N ILE A 205 -20.38 -3.37 -2.69
CA ILE A 205 -20.80 -4.14 -3.86
C ILE A 205 -19.74 -5.23 -4.14
N LYS A 206 -20.19 -6.49 -4.26
CA LYS A 206 -19.34 -7.57 -4.73
C LYS A 206 -19.07 -7.40 -6.22
N PRO A 207 -17.81 -7.52 -6.69
CA PRO A 207 -17.51 -7.43 -8.11
C PRO A 207 -18.07 -8.65 -8.86
N ASP A 208 -18.62 -8.44 -10.06
CA ASP A 208 -18.88 -9.54 -10.99
C ASP A 208 -17.57 -9.90 -11.71
N LEU A 209 -17.02 -11.07 -11.37
CA LEU A 209 -15.77 -11.59 -11.91
C LEU A 209 -15.97 -12.65 -12.99
N SER A 210 -17.21 -12.84 -13.49
CA SER A 210 -17.57 -13.81 -14.52
C SER A 210 -16.78 -13.62 -15.82
N TYR A 211 -16.35 -12.41 -16.12
CA TYR A 211 -15.45 -12.09 -17.23
C TYR A 211 -14.22 -12.99 -17.26
N TYR A 212 -13.57 -13.21 -16.12
CA TYR A 212 -12.37 -14.03 -16.04
C TYR A 212 -12.66 -15.53 -16.27
N SER A 213 -13.86 -15.99 -15.96
CA SER A 213 -14.31 -17.36 -16.24
C SER A 213 -14.57 -17.60 -17.73
N SER A 214 -14.92 -16.56 -18.47
CA SER A 214 -15.16 -16.66 -19.92
C SER A 214 -13.87 -16.66 -20.76
N ARG A 215 -12.73 -16.25 -20.18
CA ARG A 215 -11.42 -16.15 -20.86
C ARG A 215 -10.66 -17.48 -20.85
N GLN A 216 -11.13 -18.45 -21.60
CA GLN A 216 -10.40 -19.72 -21.74
C GLN A 216 -9.52 -19.69 -23.00
N SER A 217 -8.24 -20.06 -22.85
CA SER A 217 -7.31 -20.17 -23.97
C SER A 217 -6.21 -21.18 -23.65
N PRO A 218 -5.88 -22.11 -24.55
CA PRO A 218 -4.72 -23.00 -24.38
C PRO A 218 -3.39 -22.28 -24.25
N LEU A 219 -3.30 -21.04 -24.73
CA LEU A 219 -2.10 -20.19 -24.57
C LEU A 219 -1.85 -19.85 -23.09
N TYR A 220 -2.88 -19.87 -22.26
CA TYR A 220 -2.83 -19.61 -20.83
C TYR A 220 -3.28 -20.84 -20.05
N PRO A 221 -2.39 -21.81 -19.78
CA PRO A 221 -2.77 -23.12 -19.24
C PRO A 221 -3.65 -23.08 -17.99
N LEU A 222 -3.40 -22.11 -17.10
CA LEU A 222 -4.23 -21.96 -15.89
C LEU A 222 -5.70 -21.61 -16.21
N SER A 223 -5.99 -21.08 -17.41
CA SER A 223 -7.37 -20.83 -17.84
C SER A 223 -8.15 -22.14 -18.05
N GLN A 224 -7.47 -23.26 -18.27
CA GLN A 224 -8.05 -24.59 -18.47
C GLN A 224 -8.26 -25.34 -17.15
N ILE A 225 -7.65 -24.89 -16.05
CA ILE A 225 -7.79 -25.53 -14.75
C ILE A 225 -9.07 -25.00 -14.08
N SER A 226 -9.87 -25.91 -13.51
CA SER A 226 -11.07 -25.52 -12.77
C SER A 226 -10.73 -24.64 -11.59
N SER A 227 -11.47 -23.54 -11.43
CA SER A 227 -11.45 -22.71 -10.22
C SER A 227 -12.51 -23.16 -9.19
N ASP A 228 -13.37 -24.09 -9.55
CA ASP A 228 -14.40 -24.63 -8.67
C ASP A 228 -13.78 -25.73 -7.78
N ASP A 229 -13.34 -25.33 -6.59
CA ASP A 229 -12.76 -26.21 -5.58
C ASP A 229 -13.24 -25.73 -4.18
N PRO A 230 -13.73 -26.64 -3.32
CA PRO A 230 -14.34 -26.27 -2.05
C PRO A 230 -13.34 -25.76 -0.99
N ARG A 231 -12.05 -25.90 -1.21
CA ARG A 231 -11.02 -25.42 -0.28
C ARG A 231 -10.98 -23.89 -0.26
N ILE A 232 -10.88 -23.34 0.94
CA ILE A 232 -11.05 -21.91 1.20
C ILE A 232 -9.91 -21.09 0.59
N HIS A 233 -8.67 -21.58 0.73
CA HIS A 233 -7.47 -20.86 0.30
C HIS A 233 -6.92 -21.44 -1.01
N THR A 234 -6.03 -20.70 -1.67
CA THR A 234 -5.41 -21.13 -2.94
C THR A 234 -3.93 -20.80 -2.94
N LEU A 235 -3.11 -21.73 -3.43
CA LEU A 235 -1.68 -21.52 -3.64
C LEU A 235 -1.31 -21.98 -5.06
N VAL A 236 -0.95 -21.01 -5.92
CA VAL A 236 -0.66 -21.22 -7.34
C VAL A 236 0.82 -20.95 -7.61
N THR A 237 1.51 -21.96 -8.13
CA THR A 237 2.88 -21.80 -8.66
C THR A 237 2.86 -22.09 -10.15
N ALA A 238 3.17 -21.08 -10.96
CA ALA A 238 3.20 -21.21 -12.41
C ALA A 238 4.06 -20.10 -13.06
N PRO A 239 4.65 -20.37 -14.23
CA PRO A 239 5.47 -19.40 -14.97
C PRO A 239 4.76 -18.07 -15.27
N THR A 240 5.56 -17.02 -15.55
CA THR A 240 5.00 -15.77 -16.04
C THR A 240 4.34 -15.97 -17.40
N GLY A 241 3.10 -15.48 -17.54
CA GLY A 241 2.29 -15.68 -18.75
C GLY A 241 1.41 -16.94 -18.72
N ALA A 242 1.38 -17.73 -17.64
CA ALA A 242 0.49 -18.89 -17.52
C ALA A 242 -0.97 -18.55 -17.21
N GLY A 243 -1.30 -17.29 -16.90
CA GLY A 243 -2.66 -16.83 -16.58
C GLY A 243 -2.97 -16.81 -15.07
N LYS A 244 -1.94 -16.66 -14.19
CA LYS A 244 -2.08 -16.65 -12.72
C LYS A 244 -3.12 -15.63 -12.23
N SER A 245 -3.02 -14.37 -12.65
CA SER A 245 -3.89 -13.30 -12.15
C SER A 245 -5.37 -13.57 -12.45
N ASP A 246 -5.68 -14.07 -13.66
CA ASP A 246 -7.05 -14.43 -14.04
C ASP A 246 -7.55 -15.63 -13.22
N PHE A 247 -6.67 -16.61 -12.96
CA PHE A 247 -7.01 -17.76 -12.13
C PHE A 247 -7.32 -17.34 -10.68
N LEU A 248 -6.49 -16.48 -10.10
CA LEU A 248 -6.70 -15.99 -8.73
C LEU A 248 -8.01 -15.18 -8.62
N LEU A 249 -8.32 -14.32 -9.60
CA LEU A 249 -9.58 -13.59 -9.64
C LEU A 249 -10.80 -14.51 -9.80
N ARG A 250 -10.68 -15.61 -10.54
CA ARG A 250 -11.75 -16.63 -10.64
C ARG A 250 -12.01 -17.38 -9.34
N ARG A 251 -11.06 -17.39 -8.41
CA ARG A 251 -11.21 -17.97 -7.08
C ARG A 251 -11.96 -17.07 -6.09
N CYS A 252 -12.09 -15.77 -6.43
CA CYS A 252 -12.73 -14.81 -5.55
C CYS A 252 -14.26 -14.85 -5.68
N GLU A 253 -14.98 -14.77 -4.57
CA GLU A 253 -16.44 -14.77 -4.47
C GLU A 253 -17.00 -13.54 -3.76
N GLY A 254 -16.13 -12.78 -3.06
CA GLY A 254 -16.44 -11.59 -2.30
C GLY A 254 -15.78 -10.34 -2.85
N ARG A 255 -15.70 -9.32 -2.02
CA ARG A 255 -14.86 -8.14 -2.29
C ARG A 255 -13.38 -8.56 -2.27
N VAL A 256 -12.54 -7.91 -3.08
CA VAL A 256 -11.17 -8.36 -3.33
C VAL A 256 -10.16 -7.31 -2.87
N PHE A 257 -9.17 -7.73 -2.10
CA PHE A 257 -7.94 -6.99 -1.84
C PHE A 257 -6.80 -7.65 -2.61
N TYR A 258 -6.32 -6.99 -3.66
CA TYR A 258 -5.25 -7.51 -4.52
C TYR A 258 -3.93 -6.85 -4.14
N THR A 259 -2.96 -7.60 -3.61
CA THR A 259 -1.67 -7.04 -3.23
C THR A 259 -0.58 -7.33 -4.26
N LEU A 260 0.23 -6.32 -4.51
CA LEU A 260 1.37 -6.36 -5.42
C LEU A 260 2.57 -5.64 -4.80
N PRO A 261 3.81 -6.06 -5.12
CA PRO A 261 5.01 -5.55 -4.45
C PRO A 261 5.33 -4.08 -4.77
N PHE A 262 4.98 -3.60 -5.96
CA PHE A 262 5.43 -2.30 -6.46
C PHE A 262 4.29 -1.42 -6.99
N GLN A 263 4.46 -0.11 -6.91
CA GLN A 263 3.46 0.87 -7.37
C GLN A 263 3.15 0.73 -8.87
N ALA A 264 4.15 0.48 -9.71
CA ALA A 264 3.96 0.23 -11.14
C ALA A 264 3.07 -0.97 -11.42
N SER A 265 3.19 -2.00 -10.59
CA SER A 265 2.38 -3.22 -10.63
C SER A 265 0.91 -2.93 -10.31
N ILE A 266 0.68 -2.13 -9.28
CA ILE A 266 -0.65 -1.70 -8.86
C ILE A 266 -1.31 -0.91 -9.98
N ASN A 267 -0.60 0.05 -10.57
CA ASN A 267 -1.12 0.84 -11.68
C ASN A 267 -1.50 -0.02 -12.89
N ALA A 268 -0.61 -0.94 -13.28
CA ALA A 268 -0.86 -1.83 -14.41
C ALA A 268 -2.05 -2.78 -14.16
N MET A 269 -2.16 -3.30 -12.93
CA MET A 269 -3.28 -4.16 -12.54
C MET A 269 -4.59 -3.37 -12.46
N TYR A 270 -4.56 -2.16 -11.94
CA TYR A 270 -5.72 -1.27 -11.90
C TYR A 270 -6.25 -0.97 -13.31
N ASP A 271 -5.37 -0.52 -14.22
CA ASP A 271 -5.73 -0.22 -15.60
C ASP A 271 -6.35 -1.45 -16.30
N ARG A 272 -5.75 -2.63 -16.07
CA ARG A 272 -6.22 -3.90 -16.61
C ARG A 272 -7.59 -4.29 -16.05
N VAL A 273 -7.75 -4.33 -14.72
CA VAL A 273 -9.02 -4.74 -14.09
C VAL A 273 -10.14 -3.74 -14.43
N LYS A 274 -9.84 -2.43 -14.45
CA LYS A 274 -10.79 -1.39 -14.87
C LYS A 274 -11.25 -1.59 -16.32
N GLN A 275 -10.35 -2.00 -17.21
CA GLN A 275 -10.68 -2.31 -18.60
C GLN A 275 -11.46 -3.63 -18.73
N ASP A 276 -11.01 -4.68 -18.04
CA ASP A 276 -11.62 -6.02 -18.09
C ASP A 276 -13.07 -6.01 -17.55
N LEU A 277 -13.34 -5.19 -16.52
CA LEU A 277 -14.67 -5.06 -15.89
C LEU A 277 -15.43 -3.80 -16.34
N LYS A 278 -15.07 -3.22 -17.49
CA LYS A 278 -15.73 -2.03 -18.02
C LYS A 278 -17.21 -2.29 -18.29
N GLY A 279 -18.06 -1.47 -17.70
CA GLY A 279 -19.53 -1.56 -17.85
C GLY A 279 -20.20 -2.40 -16.75
N LEU A 280 -19.43 -2.97 -15.83
CA LEU A 280 -19.94 -3.62 -14.61
C LEU A 280 -19.91 -2.65 -13.43
N GLU A 281 -20.82 -2.83 -12.47
CA GLU A 281 -20.93 -2.00 -11.27
C GLU A 281 -19.86 -2.35 -10.22
N ALA A 282 -18.57 -2.27 -10.58
CA ALA A 282 -17.48 -2.53 -9.67
C ALA A 282 -16.72 -1.25 -9.32
N GLN A 283 -16.52 -0.99 -8.01
CA GLN A 283 -15.70 0.09 -7.50
C GLN A 283 -14.26 -0.41 -7.34
N ILE A 284 -13.37 -0.01 -8.24
CA ILE A 284 -11.98 -0.46 -8.31
C ILE A 284 -11.06 0.70 -7.96
N TYR A 285 -10.22 0.54 -6.95
CA TYR A 285 -9.32 1.60 -6.50
C TYR A 285 -7.89 1.10 -6.29
N PRO A 286 -6.89 1.81 -6.85
CA PRO A 286 -5.49 1.60 -6.50
C PRO A 286 -5.18 2.36 -5.20
N LEU A 287 -4.38 1.76 -4.33
CA LEU A 287 -3.95 2.36 -3.08
C LEU A 287 -2.42 2.31 -2.97
N HIS A 288 -1.76 3.44 -3.19
CA HIS A 288 -0.33 3.67 -2.97
C HIS A 288 -0.02 5.17 -2.98
N ALA A 289 1.21 5.56 -2.67
CA ALA A 289 1.59 6.97 -2.52
C ALA A 289 1.29 7.86 -3.74
N ALA A 290 1.31 7.29 -4.96
CA ALA A 290 1.03 8.01 -6.20
C ALA A 290 -0.29 7.59 -6.88
N SER A 291 -1.17 6.83 -6.19
CA SER A 291 -2.43 6.32 -6.78
C SER A 291 -3.36 7.42 -7.25
N ILE A 292 -3.30 8.58 -6.59
CA ILE A 292 -4.12 9.74 -6.91
C ILE A 292 -3.91 10.25 -8.35
N LEU A 293 -2.75 9.98 -8.96
CA LEU A 293 -2.46 10.35 -10.36
C LEU A 293 -3.26 9.52 -11.38
N LYS A 294 -3.84 8.40 -10.94
CA LYS A 294 -4.60 7.46 -11.77
C LYS A 294 -6.11 7.59 -11.62
N LEU A 295 -6.58 8.39 -10.66
CA LEU A 295 -8.00 8.51 -10.35
C LEU A 295 -8.61 9.76 -11.01
N ASP A 296 -9.73 9.55 -11.72
CA ASP A 296 -10.47 10.59 -12.40
C ASP A 296 -11.43 11.28 -11.40
N GLY A 297 -11.07 12.50 -10.99
CA GLY A 297 -11.91 13.32 -10.13
C GLY A 297 -11.69 13.15 -8.61
N GLU A 298 -12.20 14.14 -7.87
CA GLU A 298 -12.02 14.21 -6.41
C GLU A 298 -12.80 13.12 -5.68
N TYR A 299 -13.98 12.79 -6.16
CA TYR A 299 -14.83 11.73 -5.61
C TYR A 299 -14.16 10.34 -5.59
N GLU A 300 -13.54 9.91 -6.71
CA GLU A 300 -12.84 8.62 -6.77
C GLU A 300 -11.59 8.60 -5.87
N ARG A 301 -10.91 9.75 -5.73
CA ARG A 301 -9.76 9.89 -4.83
C ARG A 301 -10.13 9.70 -3.37
N VAL A 302 -11.26 10.26 -2.97
CA VAL A 302 -11.81 10.08 -1.64
C VAL A 302 -12.10 8.61 -1.38
N LEU A 303 -12.87 7.96 -2.23
CA LEU A 303 -13.29 6.57 -2.04
C LEU A 303 -12.12 5.56 -2.02
N SER A 304 -11.00 5.87 -2.67
CA SER A 304 -9.84 4.96 -2.73
C SER A 304 -9.25 4.63 -1.36
N HIS A 305 -9.30 5.57 -0.43
CA HIS A 305 -8.74 5.42 0.91
C HIS A 305 -9.73 4.86 1.95
N HIS A 306 -11.02 4.75 1.60
CA HIS A 306 -12.08 4.40 2.54
C HIS A 306 -12.55 2.95 2.40
N VAL A 307 -13.40 2.51 3.31
CA VAL A 307 -13.93 1.15 3.36
C VAL A 307 -14.98 0.89 2.26
N GLY A 308 -15.23 -0.38 1.95
CA GLY A 308 -16.38 -0.79 1.14
C GLY A 308 -16.14 -0.86 -0.37
N ALA A 309 -14.92 -0.65 -0.90
CA ALA A 309 -14.63 -0.84 -2.31
C ALA A 309 -14.83 -2.29 -2.76
N SER A 310 -15.26 -2.51 -4.00
CA SER A 310 -15.40 -3.84 -4.60
C SER A 310 -14.03 -4.52 -4.77
N ILE A 311 -13.05 -3.80 -5.31
CA ILE A 311 -11.68 -4.26 -5.49
C ILE A 311 -10.71 -3.15 -5.07
N LYS A 312 -9.81 -3.47 -4.12
CA LYS A 312 -8.67 -2.61 -3.76
C LYS A 312 -7.37 -3.24 -4.22
N ILE A 313 -6.55 -2.48 -4.91
CA ILE A 313 -5.23 -2.93 -5.38
C ILE A 313 -4.17 -2.14 -4.61
N LEU A 314 -3.34 -2.81 -3.80
CA LEU A 314 -2.48 -2.16 -2.80
C LEU A 314 -1.15 -2.92 -2.61
N THR A 315 -0.25 -2.33 -1.83
CA THR A 315 0.97 -3.04 -1.39
C THR A 315 0.73 -3.76 -0.07
N PRO A 316 1.44 -4.86 0.24
CA PRO A 316 1.40 -5.48 1.57
C PRO A 316 1.83 -4.53 2.70
N HIS A 317 2.70 -3.55 2.41
CA HIS A 317 3.12 -2.54 3.39
C HIS A 317 1.94 -1.71 3.92
N GLN A 318 0.96 -1.43 3.05
CA GLN A 318 -0.26 -0.73 3.47
C GLN A 318 -1.13 -1.60 4.37
N MET A 319 -1.18 -2.92 4.12
CA MET A 319 -1.81 -3.87 5.02
C MET A 319 -1.00 -4.10 6.30
N GLY A 320 0.29 -3.79 6.31
CA GLY A 320 1.16 -3.89 7.49
C GLY A 320 0.61 -3.12 8.70
N ALA A 321 -0.24 -2.11 8.48
CA ALA A 321 -0.92 -1.41 9.57
C ALA A 321 -1.63 -2.36 10.55
N ILE A 322 -2.25 -3.43 10.06
CA ILE A 322 -2.94 -4.42 10.89
C ILE A 322 -1.96 -5.25 11.73
N ALA A 323 -0.77 -5.54 11.22
CA ALA A 323 0.23 -6.33 11.94
C ALA A 323 0.92 -5.56 13.07
N PHE A 324 1.03 -4.23 12.91
CA PHE A 324 1.78 -3.36 13.85
C PHE A 324 0.91 -2.41 14.66
N GLY A 325 -0.42 -2.44 14.48
CA GLY A 325 -1.36 -1.60 15.22
C GLY A 325 -1.21 -0.11 14.92
N LEU A 326 -0.95 0.26 13.66
CA LEU A 326 -0.81 1.65 13.26
C LEU A 326 -2.18 2.36 13.23
N LYS A 327 -2.17 3.69 13.32
CA LYS A 327 -3.42 4.47 13.29
C LYS A 327 -4.31 4.05 12.12
N GLY A 328 -5.58 3.73 12.41
CA GLY A 328 -6.57 3.25 11.44
C GLY A 328 -6.55 1.75 11.16
N TYR A 329 -5.73 0.96 11.87
CA TYR A 329 -5.67 -0.50 11.67
C TYR A 329 -7.02 -1.19 11.96
N GLU A 330 -7.83 -0.65 12.86
CA GLU A 330 -9.15 -1.18 13.20
C GLU A 330 -10.13 -1.04 12.03
N ALA A 331 -10.10 0.10 11.32
CA ALA A 331 -10.91 0.32 10.13
C ALA A 331 -10.49 -0.60 8.99
N MET A 332 -9.17 -0.81 8.81
CA MET A 332 -8.64 -1.75 7.80
C MET A 332 -9.00 -3.20 8.14
N ALA A 333 -8.87 -3.62 9.40
CA ALA A 333 -9.25 -4.96 9.84
C ALA A 333 -10.76 -5.21 9.66
N LEU A 334 -11.58 -4.18 9.86
CA LEU A 334 -13.02 -4.23 9.62
C LEU A 334 -13.35 -4.40 8.12
N ASP A 335 -12.66 -3.67 7.24
CA ASP A 335 -12.87 -3.70 5.79
C ASP A 335 -12.41 -5.03 5.16
N LEU A 336 -11.33 -5.62 5.69
CA LEU A 336 -10.77 -6.90 5.24
C LEU A 336 -11.62 -8.12 5.62
N ARG A 337 -12.38 -8.03 6.72
CA ARG A 337 -13.07 -9.18 7.31
C ARG A 337 -13.96 -9.90 6.30
N GLY A 338 -13.70 -11.21 6.11
CA GLY A 338 -14.46 -12.07 5.20
C GLY A 338 -14.24 -11.81 3.71
N CYS A 339 -13.30 -10.94 3.34
CA CYS A 339 -12.96 -10.66 1.95
C CYS A 339 -12.03 -11.71 1.34
N ASP A 340 -11.94 -11.70 0.01
CA ASP A 340 -10.88 -12.38 -0.73
C ASP A 340 -9.63 -11.51 -0.74
N VAL A 341 -8.48 -12.10 -0.39
CA VAL A 341 -7.19 -11.41 -0.40
C VAL A 341 -6.23 -12.14 -1.31
N ILE A 342 -5.84 -11.49 -2.40
CA ILE A 342 -4.83 -12.01 -3.32
C ILE A 342 -3.47 -11.42 -2.92
N LEU A 343 -2.52 -12.31 -2.65
CA LEU A 343 -1.11 -11.99 -2.40
C LEU A 343 -0.30 -12.47 -3.61
N ASP A 344 0.03 -11.54 -4.51
CA ASP A 344 0.74 -11.87 -5.74
C ASP A 344 2.23 -11.54 -5.61
N GLU A 345 3.09 -12.40 -6.17
CA GLU A 345 4.54 -12.26 -6.24
C GLU A 345 5.24 -12.04 -4.86
N ILE A 346 4.79 -12.74 -3.81
CA ILE A 346 5.29 -12.55 -2.43
C ILE A 346 6.78 -12.85 -2.25
N HIS A 347 7.37 -13.65 -3.13
CA HIS A 347 8.79 -14.00 -3.10
C HIS A 347 9.72 -12.82 -3.40
N THR A 348 9.21 -11.75 -4.06
CA THR A 348 10.01 -10.57 -4.43
C THR A 348 10.34 -9.65 -3.25
N TYR A 349 9.80 -9.93 -2.06
CA TYR A 349 10.03 -9.12 -0.88
C TYR A 349 11.35 -9.47 -0.18
N SER A 350 11.96 -8.47 0.46
CA SER A 350 13.05 -8.72 1.41
C SER A 350 12.59 -9.67 2.53
N PHE A 351 13.52 -10.34 3.21
CA PHE A 351 13.17 -11.27 4.29
C PHE A 351 12.33 -10.64 5.39
N VAL A 352 12.58 -9.37 5.73
CA VAL A 352 11.75 -8.63 6.69
C VAL A 352 10.33 -8.44 6.18
N ALA A 353 10.19 -8.05 4.92
CA ALA A 353 8.88 -7.88 4.30
C ALA A 353 8.16 -9.22 4.10
N GLN A 354 8.87 -10.32 3.83
CA GLN A 354 8.30 -11.67 3.82
C GLN A 354 7.77 -12.07 5.20
N ALA A 355 8.53 -11.84 6.28
CA ALA A 355 8.07 -12.08 7.64
C ALA A 355 6.81 -11.26 7.97
N MET A 356 6.75 -9.99 7.55
CA MET A 356 5.55 -9.17 7.68
C MET A 356 4.36 -9.77 6.91
N VAL A 357 4.56 -10.24 5.69
CA VAL A 357 3.50 -10.86 4.88
C VAL A 357 3.00 -12.14 5.54
N LEU A 358 3.86 -12.99 6.08
CA LEU A 358 3.46 -14.16 6.85
C LEU A 358 2.59 -13.78 8.05
N LYS A 359 2.94 -12.72 8.78
CA LYS A 359 2.13 -12.20 9.89
C LYS A 359 0.78 -11.64 9.40
N ILE A 360 0.77 -10.96 8.26
CA ILE A 360 -0.49 -10.51 7.63
C ILE A 360 -1.38 -11.71 7.31
N VAL A 361 -0.84 -12.79 6.73
CA VAL A 361 -1.61 -14.02 6.43
C VAL A 361 -2.23 -14.61 7.70
N GLU A 362 -1.48 -14.68 8.81
CA GLU A 362 -2.00 -15.13 10.11
C GLU A 362 -3.22 -14.30 10.56
N ILE A 363 -3.13 -12.97 10.44
CA ILE A 363 -4.23 -12.07 10.80
C ILE A 363 -5.41 -12.22 9.83
N LEU A 364 -5.17 -12.36 8.53
CA LEU A 364 -6.23 -12.55 7.53
C LEU A 364 -7.05 -13.81 7.80
N ILE A 365 -6.39 -14.89 8.21
CA ILE A 365 -7.07 -16.13 8.63
C ILE A 365 -7.95 -15.86 9.85
N ALA A 366 -7.44 -15.15 10.86
CA ALA A 366 -8.23 -14.79 12.05
C ALA A 366 -9.40 -13.83 11.73
N LEU A 367 -9.28 -13.03 10.68
CA LEU A 367 -10.36 -12.18 10.17
C LEU A 367 -11.37 -12.95 9.30
N GLY A 368 -11.17 -14.24 9.06
CA GLY A 368 -12.04 -15.07 8.22
C GLY A 368 -11.91 -14.77 6.72
N CYS A 369 -10.79 -14.21 6.28
CA CYS A 369 -10.51 -13.95 4.87
C CYS A 369 -10.22 -15.24 4.10
N ARG A 370 -10.53 -15.25 2.81
CA ARG A 370 -10.04 -16.25 1.87
C ARG A 370 -8.74 -15.72 1.26
N VAL A 371 -7.66 -16.48 1.40
CA VAL A 371 -6.32 -16.06 0.96
C VAL A 371 -5.93 -16.82 -0.29
N HIS A 372 -5.58 -16.09 -1.35
CA HIS A 372 -5.17 -16.61 -2.63
C HIS A 372 -3.76 -16.12 -2.97
N ILE A 373 -2.80 -17.02 -3.04
CA ILE A 373 -1.39 -16.70 -3.26
C ILE A 373 -0.99 -17.14 -4.66
N GLY A 374 -0.38 -16.22 -5.43
CA GLY A 374 0.17 -16.49 -6.75
C GLY A 374 1.64 -16.12 -6.85
N THR A 375 2.43 -17.01 -7.44
CA THR A 375 3.85 -16.77 -7.65
C THR A 375 4.38 -17.50 -8.87
N ALA A 376 5.40 -16.92 -9.51
CA ALA A 376 6.17 -17.64 -10.52
C ALA A 376 7.32 -18.45 -9.91
N THR A 377 7.82 -17.96 -8.76
CA THR A 377 9.03 -18.46 -8.12
C THR A 377 8.83 -18.45 -6.61
N MET A 378 9.01 -19.59 -5.94
CA MET A 378 8.92 -19.67 -4.49
C MET A 378 9.80 -20.82 -3.99
N PRO A 379 10.79 -20.58 -3.13
CA PRO A 379 11.52 -21.66 -2.48
C PRO A 379 10.60 -22.59 -1.70
N SER A 380 10.91 -23.90 -1.71
CA SER A 380 10.06 -24.91 -1.07
C SER A 380 9.82 -24.62 0.41
N ILE A 381 10.80 -24.12 1.13
CA ILE A 381 10.67 -23.75 2.54
C ILE A 381 9.63 -22.65 2.80
N LEU A 382 9.50 -21.66 1.91
CA LEU A 382 8.48 -20.62 2.01
C LEU A 382 7.10 -21.18 1.61
N TYR A 383 7.06 -22.03 0.59
CA TYR A 383 5.84 -22.71 0.16
C TYR A 383 5.24 -23.54 1.29
N ASP A 384 6.04 -24.38 1.95
CA ASP A 384 5.61 -25.25 3.04
C ASP A 384 5.18 -24.43 4.27
N THR A 385 5.89 -23.34 4.56
CA THR A 385 5.52 -22.41 5.64
C THR A 385 4.12 -21.83 5.39
N LEU A 386 3.85 -21.32 4.18
CA LEU A 386 2.55 -20.76 3.82
C LEU A 386 1.45 -21.83 3.80
N LEU A 387 1.73 -23.01 3.24
CA LEU A 387 0.78 -24.11 3.20
C LEU A 387 0.35 -24.51 4.62
N ASN A 388 1.31 -24.65 5.54
CA ASN A 388 1.04 -24.97 6.93
C ASN A 388 0.26 -23.84 7.63
N LEU A 389 0.63 -22.59 7.43
CA LEU A 389 -0.05 -21.42 8.00
C LEU A 389 -1.51 -21.34 7.53
N LEU A 390 -1.79 -21.63 6.27
CA LEU A 390 -3.14 -21.68 5.70
C LEU A 390 -3.96 -22.90 6.10
N GLY A 391 -3.40 -23.83 6.87
CA GLY A 391 -4.08 -25.01 7.40
C GLY A 391 -3.92 -26.28 6.57
N GLY A 392 -2.89 -26.34 5.74
CA GLY A 392 -2.49 -27.53 4.96
C GLY A 392 -3.36 -27.79 3.73
N SER A 393 -3.02 -28.84 2.99
CA SER A 393 -3.68 -29.23 1.72
C SER A 393 -5.18 -29.50 1.86
N GLN A 394 -5.70 -29.72 3.07
CA GLN A 394 -7.14 -29.88 3.30
C GLN A 394 -7.91 -28.56 3.14
N LYS A 395 -7.27 -27.42 3.42
CA LYS A 395 -7.87 -26.08 3.31
C LYS A 395 -7.36 -25.27 2.12
N VAL A 396 -6.27 -25.72 1.49
CA VAL A 396 -5.59 -25.00 0.40
C VAL A 396 -5.73 -25.76 -0.91
N TYR A 397 -6.26 -25.09 -1.91
CA TYR A 397 -6.22 -25.57 -3.29
C TYR A 397 -4.85 -25.27 -3.88
N GLU A 398 -4.02 -26.30 -3.94
CA GLU A 398 -2.68 -26.24 -4.53
C GLU A 398 -2.77 -26.44 -6.04
N VAL A 399 -2.26 -25.50 -6.83
CA VAL A 399 -2.31 -25.52 -8.28
C VAL A 399 -0.91 -25.39 -8.85
N LYS A 400 -0.48 -26.42 -9.57
CA LYS A 400 0.78 -26.49 -10.31
C LYS A 400 0.51 -26.99 -11.72
N LEU A 401 1.28 -26.52 -12.68
CA LEU A 401 1.19 -27.03 -14.05
C LEU A 401 1.97 -28.35 -14.18
N PRO A 402 1.46 -29.33 -14.95
CA PRO A 402 2.22 -30.54 -15.29
C PRO A 402 3.48 -30.19 -16.10
N ASP A 403 4.52 -31.04 -16.04
CA ASP A 403 5.80 -30.85 -16.70
C ASP A 403 5.68 -30.63 -18.22
N GLU A 404 4.77 -31.31 -18.88
CA GLU A 404 4.49 -31.14 -20.31
C GLU A 404 4.02 -29.71 -20.64
N GLN A 405 3.22 -29.11 -19.75
CA GLN A 405 2.78 -27.74 -19.90
C GLN A 405 3.88 -26.75 -19.51
N LEU A 406 4.66 -27.03 -18.46
CA LEU A 406 5.83 -26.23 -18.07
C LEU A 406 6.85 -26.13 -19.19
N ALA A 407 7.16 -27.25 -19.90
CA ALA A 407 8.08 -27.27 -21.02
C ALA A 407 7.67 -26.33 -22.17
N THR A 408 6.38 -25.98 -22.30
CA THR A 408 5.93 -24.99 -23.29
C THR A 408 6.37 -23.55 -22.97
N PHE A 409 6.94 -23.31 -21.80
CA PHE A 409 7.50 -22.02 -21.35
C PHE A 409 9.02 -21.97 -21.48
N ASP A 410 9.67 -23.05 -21.90
CA ASP A 410 11.11 -23.09 -22.18
C ASP A 410 11.43 -22.23 -23.41
N ARG A 411 11.88 -21.02 -23.17
CA ARG A 411 11.99 -19.97 -24.20
C ARG A 411 13.28 -19.14 -24.12
N HIS A 412 14.17 -19.46 -23.18
CA HIS A 412 15.38 -18.68 -22.96
C HIS A 412 16.63 -19.56 -23.07
N VAL A 413 17.61 -19.11 -23.86
CA VAL A 413 18.96 -19.70 -23.86
C VAL A 413 19.85 -18.78 -23.05
N ILE A 414 20.46 -19.31 -22.00
CA ILE A 414 21.31 -18.54 -21.09
C ILE A 414 22.74 -18.57 -21.58
N HIS A 415 23.39 -17.40 -21.67
CA HIS A 415 24.80 -17.23 -21.96
C HIS A 415 25.46 -16.48 -20.80
N LYS A 416 26.53 -17.04 -20.26
CA LYS A 416 27.32 -16.40 -19.20
C LYS A 416 28.41 -15.55 -19.83
N LEU A 417 28.49 -14.28 -19.50
CA LEU A 417 29.58 -13.41 -19.88
C LEU A 417 30.65 -13.39 -18.79
N ASN A 418 31.90 -13.13 -19.15
CA ASN A 418 32.98 -12.97 -18.17
C ASN A 418 33.20 -11.50 -17.82
N THR A 419 32.97 -10.60 -18.78
CA THR A 419 33.17 -9.16 -18.59
C THR A 419 32.09 -8.35 -19.30
N LEU A 420 31.96 -7.06 -18.94
CA LEU A 420 31.04 -6.14 -19.60
C LEU A 420 31.44 -5.86 -21.07
N GLU A 421 32.73 -5.89 -21.40
CA GLU A 421 33.22 -5.66 -22.74
C GLU A 421 32.71 -6.71 -23.74
N GLU A 422 32.47 -7.94 -23.28
CA GLU A 422 31.87 -9.00 -24.10
C GLU A 422 30.40 -8.68 -24.51
N ALA A 423 29.74 -7.74 -23.84
CA ALA A 423 28.42 -7.27 -24.23
C ALA A 423 28.44 -6.41 -25.52
N THR A 424 29.56 -5.74 -25.85
CA THR A 424 29.65 -4.84 -27.00
C THR A 424 29.25 -5.51 -28.32
N PRO A 425 29.86 -6.64 -28.75
CA PRO A 425 29.48 -7.29 -29.99
C PRO A 425 28.02 -7.78 -29.99
N ILE A 426 27.45 -8.10 -28.82
CA ILE A 426 26.05 -8.51 -28.70
C ILE A 426 25.11 -7.31 -28.95
N VAL A 427 25.43 -6.15 -28.39
CA VAL A 427 24.70 -4.90 -28.65
C VAL A 427 24.74 -4.56 -30.14
N GLU A 428 25.93 -4.59 -30.77
CA GLU A 428 26.11 -4.27 -32.19
C GLU A 428 25.33 -5.23 -33.11
N GLU A 429 25.35 -6.53 -32.80
CA GLU A 429 24.60 -7.54 -33.54
C GLU A 429 23.08 -7.34 -33.36
N THR A 430 22.62 -7.02 -32.13
CA THR A 430 21.23 -6.77 -31.84
C THR A 430 20.68 -5.55 -32.62
N ILE A 431 21.47 -4.47 -32.69
CA ILE A 431 21.18 -3.28 -33.48
C ILE A 431 21.13 -3.60 -34.97
N ARG A 432 22.14 -4.33 -35.48
CA ARG A 432 22.23 -4.73 -36.90
C ARG A 432 21.02 -5.57 -37.33
N GLN A 433 20.56 -6.44 -36.46
CA GLN A 433 19.38 -7.28 -36.69
C GLN A 433 18.03 -6.57 -36.43
N LYS A 434 18.06 -5.28 -36.12
CA LYS A 434 16.87 -4.48 -35.78
C LYS A 434 16.01 -5.12 -34.68
N ARG A 435 16.67 -5.60 -33.60
CA ARG A 435 16.00 -6.21 -32.45
C ARG A 435 15.97 -5.25 -31.27
N LYS A 436 15.05 -5.53 -30.32
CA LYS A 436 14.88 -4.79 -29.07
C LYS A 436 15.78 -5.35 -27.99
N LEU A 437 16.67 -4.50 -27.45
CA LEU A 437 17.59 -4.82 -26.38
C LEU A 437 17.08 -4.28 -25.04
N LEU A 438 17.02 -5.13 -24.03
CA LEU A 438 16.81 -4.75 -22.64
C LEU A 438 18.11 -4.98 -21.85
N PHE A 439 18.67 -3.93 -21.30
CA PHE A 439 19.83 -4.02 -20.40
C PHE A 439 19.36 -3.77 -18.96
N VAL A 440 19.64 -4.70 -18.01
CA VAL A 440 19.19 -4.59 -16.61
C VAL A 440 20.38 -4.51 -15.67
N CYS A 441 20.47 -3.39 -14.94
CA CYS A 441 21.48 -3.15 -13.92
C CYS A 441 20.88 -3.29 -12.51
N ASN A 442 21.73 -3.59 -11.52
CA ASN A 442 21.30 -3.68 -10.11
C ASN A 442 21.26 -2.32 -9.42
N GLN A 443 22.02 -1.34 -9.92
CA GLN A 443 22.17 -0.02 -9.30
C GLN A 443 21.82 1.09 -10.28
N VAL A 444 21.15 2.14 -9.79
CA VAL A 444 20.74 3.31 -10.59
C VAL A 444 21.98 3.99 -11.21
N LYS A 445 23.05 4.20 -10.43
CA LYS A 445 24.28 4.87 -10.90
C LYS A 445 24.95 4.10 -12.07
N ARG A 446 24.94 2.77 -12.02
CA ARG A 446 25.44 1.94 -13.12
C ARG A 446 24.55 2.03 -14.36
N ALA A 447 23.22 2.00 -14.16
CA ALA A 447 22.28 2.16 -15.26
C ALA A 447 22.42 3.53 -15.95
N GLN A 448 22.60 4.61 -15.19
CA GLN A 448 22.83 5.95 -15.73
C GLN A 448 24.09 6.04 -16.55
N ARG A 449 25.22 5.52 -16.04
CA ARG A 449 26.51 5.50 -16.78
C ARG A 449 26.40 4.69 -18.08
N LEU A 450 25.88 3.48 -17.99
CA LEU A 450 25.70 2.61 -19.14
C LEU A 450 24.78 3.25 -20.19
N TYR A 451 23.70 3.89 -19.76
CA TYR A 451 22.81 4.60 -20.67
C TYR A 451 23.54 5.72 -21.43
N MET A 452 24.32 6.55 -20.73
CA MET A 452 25.11 7.62 -21.36
C MET A 452 26.12 7.07 -22.39
N GLU A 453 26.87 6.01 -22.04
CA GLU A 453 27.83 5.36 -22.91
C GLU A 453 27.17 4.77 -24.18
N LEU A 454 26.03 4.08 -24.02
CA LEU A 454 25.31 3.50 -25.15
C LEU A 454 24.65 4.58 -26.02
N HIS A 455 24.09 5.63 -25.41
CA HIS A 455 23.47 6.73 -26.13
C HIS A 455 24.51 7.54 -26.95
N GLU A 456 25.68 7.78 -26.39
CA GLU A 456 26.81 8.43 -27.11
C GLU A 456 27.34 7.55 -28.22
N LYS A 457 27.50 6.25 -27.99
CA LYS A 457 28.06 5.30 -28.97
C LYS A 457 27.08 5.00 -30.13
N TYR A 458 25.76 4.98 -29.85
CA TYR A 458 24.73 4.62 -30.83
C TYR A 458 23.63 5.67 -30.91
N PRO A 459 23.93 6.93 -31.30
CA PRO A 459 22.99 8.05 -31.25
C PRO A 459 21.77 7.89 -32.17
N GLU A 460 21.88 7.08 -33.23
CA GLU A 460 20.81 6.81 -34.18
C GLU A 460 19.78 5.76 -33.68
N VAL A 461 20.10 5.05 -32.59
CA VAL A 461 19.23 4.02 -32.05
C VAL A 461 18.38 4.62 -30.92
N PRO A 462 17.04 4.54 -31.02
CA PRO A 462 16.19 4.99 -29.93
C PRO A 462 16.56 4.33 -28.61
N SER A 463 16.87 5.14 -27.61
CA SER A 463 17.29 4.63 -26.30
C SER A 463 16.46 5.27 -25.17
N MET A 464 16.31 4.54 -24.08
CA MET A 464 15.57 4.97 -22.89
C MET A 464 16.25 4.46 -21.62
N LEU A 465 16.27 5.31 -20.60
CA LEU A 465 16.62 4.93 -19.23
C LEU A 465 15.39 4.97 -18.33
N ILE A 466 15.17 3.91 -17.51
CA ILE A 466 14.09 3.87 -16.55
C ILE A 466 14.52 3.25 -15.22
N HIS A 467 14.29 3.96 -14.11
CA HIS A 467 14.58 3.51 -12.74
C HIS A 467 13.70 4.22 -11.69
N SER A 468 13.90 3.89 -10.41
CA SER A 468 13.06 4.41 -9.32
C SER A 468 13.27 5.89 -8.96
N ARG A 469 14.40 6.50 -9.35
CA ARG A 469 14.80 7.85 -8.93
C ARG A 469 14.43 8.95 -9.95
N PHE A 470 13.31 8.79 -10.66
CA PHE A 470 12.65 9.85 -11.41
C PHE A 470 11.57 10.52 -10.56
N LYS A 471 11.22 11.78 -10.88
CA LYS A 471 9.97 12.38 -10.39
C LYS A 471 8.82 11.43 -10.68
N ARG A 472 7.87 11.30 -9.77
CA ARG A 472 6.77 10.33 -9.94
C ARG A 472 5.97 10.57 -11.22
N GLY A 473 5.76 11.85 -11.59
CA GLY A 473 5.11 12.23 -12.85
C GLY A 473 5.93 11.84 -14.07
N ASP A 474 7.25 12.10 -14.07
CA ASP A 474 8.15 11.72 -15.17
C ASP A 474 8.21 10.21 -15.32
N ARG A 475 8.32 9.48 -14.21
CA ARG A 475 8.34 8.02 -14.22
C ARG A 475 7.06 7.43 -14.80
N SER A 476 5.90 7.96 -14.45
CA SER A 476 4.62 7.50 -15.01
C SER A 476 4.59 7.66 -16.54
N ARG A 477 5.13 8.77 -17.06
CA ARG A 477 5.27 8.99 -18.52
C ARG A 477 6.26 8.02 -19.16
N LEU A 478 7.41 7.77 -18.52
CA LEU A 478 8.40 6.80 -19.02
C LEU A 478 7.85 5.37 -19.05
N GLU A 479 7.07 4.96 -18.04
CA GLU A 479 6.40 3.64 -18.04
C GLU A 479 5.37 3.50 -19.17
N GLN A 480 4.64 4.57 -19.49
CA GLN A 480 3.73 4.60 -20.63
C GLN A 480 4.49 4.56 -21.96
N ASP A 481 5.52 5.38 -22.11
CA ASP A 481 6.37 5.39 -23.31
C ASP A 481 7.06 4.04 -23.54
N LEU A 482 7.53 3.40 -22.48
CA LEU A 482 8.10 2.05 -22.57
C LEU A 482 7.13 1.04 -23.17
N LYS A 483 5.87 1.06 -22.75
CA LYS A 483 4.83 0.14 -23.24
C LYS A 483 4.38 0.49 -24.69
N GLU A 484 4.15 1.76 -24.96
CA GLU A 484 3.50 2.16 -26.23
C GLU A 484 4.50 2.42 -27.33
N LYS A 485 5.61 3.10 -27.04
CA LYS A 485 6.62 3.47 -28.05
C LYS A 485 7.71 2.38 -28.19
N TYR A 486 8.35 2.01 -27.08
CA TYR A 486 9.53 1.11 -27.15
C TYR A 486 9.13 -0.35 -27.32
N ASP A 487 8.11 -0.82 -26.63
CA ASP A 487 7.70 -2.22 -26.71
C ASP A 487 6.80 -2.52 -27.92
N LYS A 488 5.82 -1.65 -28.23
CA LYS A 488 4.87 -1.90 -29.34
C LYS A 488 5.22 -1.16 -30.62
N GLY A 489 5.78 0.04 -30.50
CA GLY A 489 5.91 0.99 -31.61
C GLY A 489 7.23 0.96 -32.37
N MET A 490 8.30 0.35 -31.85
CA MET A 490 9.63 0.36 -32.46
C MET A 490 10.06 -1.02 -32.89
N GLU A 491 10.81 -1.09 -34.02
CA GLU A 491 11.46 -2.35 -34.48
C GLU A 491 12.78 -2.61 -33.74
N ALA A 492 13.56 -1.54 -33.48
CA ALA A 492 14.84 -1.63 -32.75
C ALA A 492 14.91 -0.53 -31.69
N CYS A 493 15.39 -0.86 -30.52
CA CYS A 493 15.64 0.10 -29.43
C CYS A 493 16.57 -0.49 -28.37
N ILE A 494 17.17 0.39 -27.56
CA ILE A 494 17.92 0.03 -26.36
C ILE A 494 17.18 0.61 -25.14
N VAL A 495 16.79 -0.25 -24.22
CA VAL A 495 16.24 0.16 -22.92
C VAL A 495 17.19 -0.27 -21.82
N VAL A 496 17.69 0.71 -21.07
CA VAL A 496 18.48 0.47 -19.85
C VAL A 496 17.59 0.65 -18.64
N SER A 497 17.59 -0.32 -17.74
CA SER A 497 16.69 -0.31 -16.59
C SER A 497 17.37 -0.87 -15.34
N THR A 498 16.66 -0.71 -14.22
CA THR A 498 16.96 -1.42 -12.96
C THR A 498 15.84 -2.41 -12.64
N GLN A 499 15.69 -2.84 -11.38
CA GLN A 499 14.66 -3.78 -10.91
C GLN A 499 13.22 -3.37 -11.29
N VAL A 500 13.01 -2.16 -11.76
CA VAL A 500 11.69 -1.66 -12.19
C VAL A 500 11.03 -2.56 -13.24
N VAL A 501 11.82 -3.21 -14.10
CA VAL A 501 11.30 -4.11 -15.13
C VAL A 501 10.99 -5.52 -14.63
N GLU A 502 11.45 -5.92 -13.44
CA GLU A 502 11.22 -7.27 -12.90
C GLU A 502 9.75 -7.57 -12.69
N VAL A 503 8.97 -6.56 -12.29
CA VAL A 503 7.58 -6.75 -11.89
C VAL A 503 6.61 -5.89 -12.70
N SER A 504 5.52 -6.52 -13.15
CA SER A 504 4.26 -5.93 -13.64
C SER A 504 4.27 -5.02 -14.86
N LEU A 505 5.40 -4.87 -15.54
CA LEU A 505 5.39 -4.30 -16.88
C LEU A 505 5.11 -5.41 -17.89
N ASP A 506 4.04 -5.27 -18.66
CA ASP A 506 3.74 -6.18 -19.78
C ASP A 506 4.52 -5.75 -21.02
N ILE A 507 5.84 -6.01 -20.99
CA ILE A 507 6.79 -5.72 -22.05
C ILE A 507 7.42 -7.01 -22.54
N SER A 508 7.79 -7.03 -23.83
CA SER A 508 8.40 -8.20 -24.47
C SER A 508 9.54 -7.76 -25.40
N PHE A 509 10.76 -8.07 -25.01
CA PHE A 509 11.99 -7.76 -25.76
C PHE A 509 12.56 -9.00 -26.44
N ASP A 510 13.56 -8.80 -27.32
CA ASP A 510 14.18 -9.87 -28.11
C ASP A 510 15.47 -10.39 -27.49
N VAL A 511 16.24 -9.52 -26.86
CA VAL A 511 17.55 -9.82 -26.27
C VAL A 511 17.64 -9.14 -24.91
N MET A 512 18.21 -9.84 -23.95
CA MET A 512 18.54 -9.26 -22.65
C MET A 512 20.02 -9.40 -22.36
N ILE A 513 20.60 -8.33 -21.81
CA ILE A 513 21.86 -8.37 -21.08
C ILE A 513 21.54 -7.95 -19.64
N THR A 514 21.94 -8.71 -18.65
CA THR A 514 21.61 -8.42 -17.26
C THR A 514 22.83 -8.63 -16.36
N GLU A 515 23.03 -7.74 -15.39
CA GLU A 515 23.88 -8.04 -14.24
C GLU A 515 23.31 -9.24 -13.49
N CYS A 516 24.18 -10.05 -12.89
CA CYS A 516 23.76 -11.15 -12.03
C CYS A 516 22.91 -10.62 -10.87
N ALA A 517 21.80 -11.31 -10.62
CA ALA A 517 20.87 -11.01 -9.55
C ALA A 517 20.47 -12.33 -8.84
N PRO A 518 19.78 -12.27 -7.70
CA PRO A 518 19.18 -13.46 -7.11
C PRO A 518 18.31 -14.23 -8.10
N MET A 519 18.26 -15.57 -7.99
CA MET A 519 17.62 -16.43 -8.99
C MET A 519 16.17 -16.08 -9.26
N ASP A 520 15.39 -15.74 -8.24
CA ASP A 520 14.00 -15.27 -8.35
C ASP A 520 13.89 -13.98 -9.18
N SER A 521 14.79 -13.01 -8.94
CA SER A 521 14.88 -11.78 -9.73
C SER A 521 15.30 -12.06 -11.18
N LEU A 522 16.29 -12.95 -11.41
CA LEU A 522 16.69 -13.36 -12.76
C LEU A 522 15.53 -13.96 -13.54
N ILE A 523 14.77 -14.87 -12.95
CA ILE A 523 13.59 -15.48 -13.58
C ILE A 523 12.54 -14.41 -13.95
N GLN A 524 12.32 -13.42 -13.08
CA GLN A 524 11.43 -12.29 -13.36
C GLN A 524 11.94 -11.44 -14.55
N ARG A 525 13.26 -11.18 -14.62
CA ARG A 525 13.89 -10.48 -15.75
C ARG A 525 13.75 -11.31 -17.02
N PHE A 526 14.05 -12.60 -17.01
CA PHE A 526 13.91 -13.51 -18.14
C PHE A 526 12.48 -13.50 -18.68
N GLY A 527 11.49 -13.41 -17.79
CA GLY A 527 10.09 -13.25 -18.13
C GLY A 527 9.74 -11.98 -18.94
N ARG A 528 10.70 -11.07 -19.22
CA ARG A 528 10.55 -9.89 -20.10
C ARG A 528 11.02 -10.16 -21.53
N ILE A 529 11.60 -11.33 -21.76
CA ILE A 529 12.07 -11.77 -23.09
C ILE A 529 11.08 -12.82 -23.60
N ASN A 530 10.64 -12.66 -24.85
CA ASN A 530 9.67 -13.55 -25.47
C ASN A 530 8.41 -13.78 -24.59
N ARG A 531 7.94 -12.71 -23.96
CA ARG A 531 6.87 -12.79 -22.95
C ARG A 531 5.51 -13.10 -23.56
N ARG A 532 5.20 -12.50 -24.71
CA ARG A 532 3.88 -12.66 -25.36
C ARG A 532 3.76 -14.03 -25.98
N ARG A 533 2.81 -14.79 -25.46
CA ARG A 533 2.52 -16.14 -25.96
C ARG A 533 1.54 -16.08 -27.13
N SER A 534 1.96 -16.69 -28.23
CA SER A 534 1.12 -17.00 -29.37
C SER A 534 1.50 -18.39 -29.88
N TYR A 535 0.72 -18.98 -30.77
CA TYR A 535 1.09 -20.25 -31.39
C TYR A 535 2.38 -20.18 -32.20
N GLU A 536 2.77 -19.00 -32.64
CA GLU A 536 4.01 -18.73 -33.36
C GLU A 536 5.22 -18.60 -32.43
N THR A 537 5.02 -18.07 -31.21
CA THR A 537 6.13 -17.80 -30.27
C THR A 537 6.41 -18.97 -29.33
N ILE A 538 5.49 -19.92 -29.17
CA ILE A 538 5.72 -21.15 -28.40
C ILE A 538 6.82 -21.97 -29.11
N GLY A 539 7.84 -22.39 -28.36
CA GLY A 539 8.99 -23.13 -28.89
C GLY A 539 10.08 -22.24 -29.52
N GLN A 540 9.83 -20.92 -29.68
CA GLN A 540 10.91 -20.00 -30.07
C GLN A 540 11.79 -19.68 -28.86
N GLN A 541 13.11 -19.75 -29.07
CA GLN A 541 14.11 -19.47 -28.05
C GLN A 541 14.74 -18.11 -28.30
N LYS A 542 15.00 -17.35 -27.23
CA LYS A 542 15.65 -16.04 -27.27
C LYS A 542 16.85 -16.03 -26.33
N PRO A 543 17.94 -15.34 -26.70
CA PRO A 543 19.14 -15.30 -25.88
C PRO A 543 19.02 -14.34 -24.70
N ILE A 544 19.58 -14.74 -23.57
CA ILE A 544 19.76 -13.94 -22.37
C ILE A 544 21.24 -14.04 -21.98
N TYR A 545 21.87 -12.89 -21.78
CA TYR A 545 23.27 -12.79 -21.40
C TYR A 545 23.37 -12.31 -19.96
N VAL A 546 24.05 -13.05 -19.09
CA VAL A 546 24.19 -12.78 -17.68
C VAL A 546 25.64 -12.44 -17.35
N LEU A 547 25.89 -11.24 -16.85
CA LEU A 547 27.20 -10.79 -16.36
C LEU A 547 27.51 -11.44 -15.01
N PRO A 548 28.80 -11.68 -14.69
CA PRO A 548 29.18 -12.28 -13.41
C PRO A 548 28.84 -11.33 -12.22
N PRO A 549 28.72 -11.87 -10.99
CA PRO A 549 28.64 -11.04 -9.81
C PRO A 549 29.93 -10.24 -9.63
N PRO A 550 29.88 -9.05 -9.00
CA PRO A 550 31.07 -8.29 -8.64
C PRO A 550 31.95 -9.06 -7.65
N ASP A 551 33.26 -8.77 -7.65
CA ASP A 551 34.22 -9.40 -6.74
C ASP A 551 34.06 -8.90 -5.28
N GLN A 552 33.56 -7.69 -5.09
CA GLN A 552 33.47 -7.04 -3.78
C GLN A 552 32.02 -6.95 -3.29
N GLU A 553 31.79 -7.32 -2.05
CA GLU A 553 30.48 -7.25 -1.37
C GLU A 553 29.83 -5.85 -1.46
N ALA A 554 30.63 -4.78 -1.35
CA ALA A 554 30.14 -3.41 -1.43
C ALA A 554 29.47 -3.06 -2.78
N GLU A 555 29.92 -3.70 -3.86
CA GLU A 555 29.43 -3.51 -5.22
C GLU A 555 28.19 -4.36 -5.53
N CYS A 556 27.89 -5.36 -4.69
CA CYS A 556 26.77 -6.27 -4.89
C CYS A 556 25.41 -5.66 -4.50
N LYS A 557 25.41 -4.53 -3.80
CA LYS A 557 24.15 -3.90 -3.33
C LYS A 557 23.14 -3.71 -4.47
N PRO A 558 21.86 -3.99 -4.21
CA PRO A 558 21.25 -4.27 -2.89
C PRO A 558 21.31 -5.74 -2.44
N TYR A 559 22.00 -6.59 -3.16
CA TYR A 559 22.05 -8.03 -2.91
C TYR A 559 23.28 -8.46 -2.12
N LYS A 560 23.29 -9.70 -1.63
CA LYS A 560 24.42 -10.33 -0.96
C LYS A 560 25.26 -11.11 -1.99
N LEU A 561 26.59 -11.05 -1.86
CA LEU A 561 27.51 -11.70 -2.79
C LEU A 561 27.31 -13.22 -2.86
N ASP A 562 27.09 -13.88 -1.72
CA ASP A 562 26.90 -15.34 -1.67
C ASP A 562 25.65 -15.81 -2.42
N VAL A 563 24.56 -15.00 -2.40
CA VAL A 563 23.33 -15.29 -3.14
C VAL A 563 23.56 -15.09 -4.63
N LEU A 564 24.26 -14.01 -5.03
CA LEU A 564 24.59 -13.75 -6.43
C LEU A 564 25.49 -14.87 -6.99
N GLN A 565 26.51 -15.31 -6.23
CA GLN A 565 27.42 -16.37 -6.65
C GLN A 565 26.66 -17.69 -6.87
N ARG A 566 25.82 -18.11 -5.89
CA ARG A 566 25.01 -19.32 -6.04
C ARG A 566 24.05 -19.23 -7.23
N SER A 567 23.45 -18.05 -7.46
CA SER A 567 22.55 -17.83 -8.60
C SER A 567 23.29 -17.95 -9.94
N PHE A 568 24.50 -17.36 -10.03
CA PHE A 568 25.31 -17.44 -11.23
C PHE A 568 25.84 -18.87 -11.50
N ASP A 569 26.27 -19.57 -10.44
CA ASP A 569 26.76 -20.95 -10.54
C ASP A 569 25.66 -21.93 -10.95
N ALA A 570 24.43 -21.70 -10.52
CA ALA A 570 23.26 -22.52 -10.87
C ALA A 570 22.90 -22.42 -12.36
N LEU A 571 23.23 -21.32 -13.04
CA LEU A 571 22.98 -21.18 -14.48
C LEU A 571 23.96 -21.99 -15.31
N LYS A 572 23.46 -22.65 -16.36
CA LYS A 572 24.25 -23.43 -17.33
C LYS A 572 24.52 -22.60 -18.59
N ASP A 573 25.78 -22.33 -18.93
CA ASP A 573 26.13 -21.57 -20.10
C ASP A 573 25.76 -22.28 -21.41
N GLY A 574 25.24 -21.54 -22.39
CA GLY A 574 24.80 -22.03 -23.69
C GLY A 574 23.59 -22.97 -23.63
N ALA A 575 22.94 -23.14 -22.48
CA ALA A 575 21.84 -24.08 -22.28
C ALA A 575 20.46 -23.42 -22.31
N LEU A 576 19.47 -24.20 -22.73
CA LEU A 576 18.06 -23.85 -22.58
C LEU A 576 17.69 -23.83 -21.08
N PHE A 577 17.02 -22.78 -20.66
CA PHE A 577 16.50 -22.64 -19.31
C PHE A 577 15.16 -23.38 -19.21
N HIS A 578 15.10 -24.44 -18.40
CA HIS A 578 13.92 -25.28 -18.25
C HIS A 578 13.05 -24.81 -17.07
N GLU A 579 11.79 -24.52 -17.34
CA GLU A 579 10.81 -24.15 -16.29
C GLU A 579 10.56 -25.30 -15.30
N THR A 580 10.78 -26.53 -15.68
CA THR A 580 10.72 -27.70 -14.79
C THR A 580 11.86 -27.74 -13.76
N GLU A 581 13.00 -27.08 -14.03
CA GLU A 581 14.15 -27.00 -13.13
C GLU A 581 14.06 -25.81 -12.14
N VAL A 582 13.13 -24.85 -12.34
CA VAL A 582 13.03 -23.61 -11.56
C VAL A 582 12.97 -23.86 -10.07
N GLN A 583 12.16 -24.83 -9.62
CA GLN A 583 12.04 -25.14 -8.20
C GLN A 583 13.37 -25.59 -7.59
N SER A 584 14.08 -26.50 -8.26
CA SER A 584 15.38 -27.00 -7.78
C SER A 584 16.47 -25.92 -7.77
N LEU A 585 16.42 -25.00 -8.75
CA LEU A 585 17.34 -23.85 -8.78
C LEU A 585 17.10 -22.89 -7.62
N LEU A 586 15.83 -22.62 -7.28
CA LEU A 586 15.48 -21.78 -6.12
C LEU A 586 15.89 -22.43 -4.80
N ASP A 587 15.65 -23.72 -4.63
CA ASP A 587 16.00 -24.46 -3.41
C ASP A 587 17.53 -24.55 -3.25
N PHE A 588 18.29 -24.63 -4.35
CA PHE A 588 19.76 -24.54 -4.32
C PHE A 588 20.26 -23.16 -3.87
N VAL A 589 19.63 -22.09 -4.38
CA VAL A 589 20.04 -20.71 -4.04
C VAL A 589 19.59 -20.33 -2.64
N TYR A 590 18.42 -20.79 -2.21
CA TYR A 590 17.81 -20.48 -0.93
C TYR A 590 17.57 -21.75 -0.07
N PRO A 591 18.62 -22.43 0.38
CA PRO A 591 18.48 -23.64 1.22
C PRO A 591 17.86 -23.32 2.58
N GLU A 592 17.97 -22.08 3.01
CA GLU A 592 17.41 -21.56 4.26
C GLU A 592 16.82 -20.17 4.03
N ILE A 593 15.73 -19.87 4.72
CA ILE A 593 15.19 -18.51 4.79
C ILE A 593 15.60 -17.93 6.14
N PRO A 594 16.30 -16.78 6.19
CA PRO A 594 16.63 -16.12 7.44
C PRO A 594 15.38 -15.86 8.27
N VAL A 595 15.36 -16.35 9.50
CA VAL A 595 14.27 -16.07 10.43
C VAL A 595 14.38 -14.63 10.89
N VAL A 596 13.49 -13.78 10.41
CA VAL A 596 13.35 -12.41 10.89
C VAL A 596 12.27 -12.40 11.98
N ASN A 597 12.68 -12.13 13.21
CA ASN A 597 11.74 -12.09 14.33
C ASN A 597 11.00 -10.74 14.37
N ILE A 598 9.83 -10.68 13.76
CA ILE A 598 8.95 -9.51 13.83
C ILE A 598 7.95 -9.58 15.00
N GLU A 599 7.93 -10.69 15.75
CA GLU A 599 6.99 -10.91 16.85
C GLU A 599 7.06 -9.81 17.92
N LEU A 600 8.25 -9.27 18.19
CA LEU A 600 8.43 -8.18 19.15
C LEU A 600 7.70 -6.89 18.72
N HIS A 601 7.54 -6.69 17.41
CA HIS A 601 6.89 -5.52 16.86
C HIS A 601 5.42 -5.76 16.48
N SER A 602 5.00 -7.02 16.34
CA SER A 602 3.62 -7.36 16.02
C SER A 602 2.67 -7.11 17.18
N VAL A 603 1.47 -6.64 16.86
CA VAL A 603 0.35 -6.53 17.81
C VAL A 603 -0.59 -7.74 17.77
N PHE A 604 -0.20 -8.78 17.02
CA PHE A 604 -0.95 -10.03 16.90
C PHE A 604 -0.03 -11.22 17.12
N ARG A 605 -0.34 -12.04 18.13
CA ARG A 605 0.47 -13.20 18.51
C ARG A 605 -0.44 -14.34 18.92
N GLU A 606 -0.10 -15.56 18.51
CA GLU A 606 -0.82 -16.78 18.90
C GLU A 606 -2.34 -16.68 18.63
N GLY A 607 -2.73 -16.05 17.52
CA GLY A 607 -4.13 -15.88 17.15
C GLY A 607 -4.89 -14.78 17.90
N GLN A 608 -4.22 -13.97 18.71
CA GLN A 608 -4.84 -12.93 19.55
C GLN A 608 -4.17 -11.56 19.39
N TRP A 609 -4.97 -10.53 19.54
CA TRP A 609 -4.49 -9.15 19.62
C TRP A 609 -3.80 -8.91 20.97
N THR A 610 -2.66 -8.25 20.95
CA THR A 610 -1.85 -7.96 22.15
C THR A 610 -1.82 -6.48 22.50
N LEU A 611 -2.28 -5.60 21.59
CA LEU A 611 -2.39 -4.17 21.86
C LEU A 611 -3.68 -3.89 22.63
N LYS A 612 -3.59 -3.07 23.69
CA LYS A 612 -4.77 -2.62 24.45
C LYS A 612 -5.80 -2.01 23.48
N GLU A 613 -7.07 -2.35 23.66
CA GLU A 613 -8.15 -1.83 22.82
C GLU A 613 -8.13 -0.29 22.80
N LEU A 614 -8.49 0.32 21.70
CA LEU A 614 -8.50 1.77 21.47
C LEU A 614 -7.09 2.43 21.46
N LYS A 615 -6.01 1.67 21.49
CA LYS A 615 -4.64 2.16 21.34
C LYS A 615 -4.13 1.93 19.92
N HIS A 616 -3.26 2.82 19.42
CA HIS A 616 -2.52 2.63 18.18
C HIS A 616 -1.06 3.06 18.34
N ARG A 617 -0.22 2.64 17.39
CA ARG A 617 1.22 2.93 17.36
C ARG A 617 1.57 3.92 16.25
N PRO A 618 2.72 4.61 16.35
CA PRO A 618 3.20 5.51 15.32
C PRO A 618 3.62 4.77 14.04
N LYS A 619 3.51 5.44 12.91
CA LYS A 619 3.96 4.92 11.61
C LYS A 619 5.48 4.67 11.58
N SER A 620 6.27 5.34 12.43
CA SER A 620 7.71 5.12 12.56
C SER A 620 8.06 3.65 12.86
N VAL A 621 7.24 2.93 13.62
CA VAL A 621 7.44 1.49 13.91
C VAL A 621 7.57 0.67 12.63
N LEU A 622 6.71 0.92 11.63
CA LEU A 622 6.77 0.25 10.34
C LEU A 622 8.01 0.66 9.54
N LEU A 623 8.31 1.96 9.52
CA LEU A 623 9.43 2.50 8.77
C LEU A 623 10.78 2.00 9.30
N GLU A 624 10.94 1.93 10.62
CA GLU A 624 12.13 1.41 11.28
C GLU A 624 12.31 -0.09 11.01
N MET A 625 11.24 -0.85 11.17
CA MET A 625 11.29 -2.29 10.99
C MET A 625 11.58 -2.71 9.55
N LEU A 626 10.98 -2.05 8.57
CA LEU A 626 11.18 -2.37 7.16
C LEU A 626 12.49 -1.80 6.59
N ASP A 627 13.25 -1.05 7.39
CA ASP A 627 14.47 -0.33 6.96
C ASP A 627 14.25 0.40 5.61
N ILE A 628 13.13 1.10 5.52
CA ILE A 628 12.78 1.83 4.30
C ILE A 628 13.82 2.92 4.07
N ASP A 629 14.71 2.69 3.10
CA ASP A 629 15.83 3.57 2.76
C ASP A 629 15.44 4.68 1.78
N SER A 630 14.18 5.08 1.71
CA SER A 630 13.78 6.16 0.81
C SER A 630 13.10 7.29 1.55
N VAL A 631 13.47 8.51 1.17
CA VAL A 631 12.81 9.77 1.54
C VAL A 631 12.34 10.48 0.29
N CYS A 632 11.42 11.42 0.46
CA CYS A 632 10.92 12.23 -0.63
C CYS A 632 11.80 13.48 -0.81
N CYS A 633 12.13 13.83 -2.05
CA CYS A 633 12.80 15.06 -2.42
C CYS A 633 12.02 15.81 -3.50
N ILE A 634 12.26 17.12 -3.61
CA ILE A 634 11.82 17.96 -4.73
C ILE A 634 13.02 18.82 -5.16
N THR A 635 13.00 19.33 -6.39
CA THR A 635 14.04 20.27 -6.83
C THR A 635 13.76 21.69 -6.33
N GLU A 636 14.78 22.55 -6.30
CA GLU A 636 14.64 23.97 -5.92
C GLU A 636 13.61 24.70 -6.79
N SER A 637 13.62 24.44 -8.10
CA SER A 637 12.69 25.05 -9.04
C SER A 637 11.24 24.58 -8.87
N ASP A 638 11.01 23.37 -8.33
CA ASP A 638 9.67 22.87 -8.08
C ASP A 638 9.06 23.40 -6.76
N TYR A 639 9.86 24.02 -5.90
CA TYR A 639 9.43 24.45 -4.57
C TYR A 639 8.19 25.36 -4.57
N PRO A 640 8.09 26.43 -5.42
CA PRO A 640 6.90 27.26 -5.48
C PRO A 640 5.64 26.48 -5.89
N ASP A 641 5.77 25.62 -6.90
CA ASP A 641 4.67 24.82 -7.43
C ASP A 641 4.22 23.78 -6.40
N TYR A 642 5.16 23.22 -5.64
CA TYR A 642 4.87 22.27 -4.56
C TYR A 642 4.06 22.93 -3.43
N LEU A 643 4.39 24.17 -3.02
CA LEU A 643 3.66 24.90 -1.97
C LEU A 643 2.23 25.26 -2.40
N GLN A 644 2.06 25.70 -3.65
CA GLN A 644 0.76 26.12 -4.18
C GLN A 644 -0.08 24.96 -4.69
N GLY A 645 0.57 23.81 -4.99
CA GLY A 645 -0.06 22.64 -5.58
C GLY A 645 -1.01 21.92 -4.62
N ASN A 646 -2.06 21.35 -5.19
CA ASN A 646 -2.87 20.37 -4.49
C ASN A 646 -2.08 19.05 -4.28
N TYR A 647 -2.65 18.11 -3.54
CA TYR A 647 -1.96 16.84 -3.23
C TYR A 647 -1.46 16.10 -4.49
N SER A 648 -2.25 16.07 -5.56
CA SER A 648 -1.88 15.41 -6.83
C SER A 648 -0.66 16.06 -7.47
N SER A 649 -0.68 17.38 -7.63
CA SER A 649 0.43 18.14 -8.22
C SER A 649 1.72 17.98 -7.40
N ARG A 650 1.61 17.97 -6.07
CA ARG A 650 2.75 17.72 -5.17
C ARG A 650 3.37 16.35 -5.41
N VAL A 651 2.54 15.30 -5.50
CA VAL A 651 3.01 13.92 -5.74
C VAL A 651 3.76 13.79 -7.07
N GLU A 652 3.35 14.50 -8.13
CA GLU A 652 4.06 14.47 -9.42
C GLU A 652 5.50 14.97 -9.34
N LEU A 653 5.75 15.94 -8.49
CA LEU A 653 7.06 16.59 -8.32
C LEU A 653 8.01 15.77 -7.43
N GLU A 654 7.50 14.81 -6.68
CA GLU A 654 8.27 14.04 -5.69
C GLU A 654 9.24 13.04 -6.33
N ILE A 655 10.48 13.04 -5.83
CA ILE A 655 11.56 12.15 -6.23
C ILE A 655 11.88 11.22 -5.04
N PRO A 656 11.75 9.90 -5.17
CA PRO A 656 12.25 8.96 -4.16
C PRO A 656 13.78 8.90 -4.18
N VAL A 657 14.43 9.23 -3.06
CA VAL A 657 15.90 9.25 -2.91
C VAL A 657 16.28 8.47 -1.66
N SER A 658 17.49 7.91 -1.59
CA SER A 658 17.99 7.26 -0.37
C SER A 658 18.00 8.23 0.82
N LYS A 659 17.68 7.72 2.03
CA LYS A 659 17.73 8.51 3.29
C LYS A 659 19.12 9.09 3.57
N ALA A 660 20.17 8.61 2.91
CA ALA A 660 21.51 9.19 2.99
C ALA A 660 21.54 10.69 2.64
N ILE A 661 20.56 11.18 1.85
CA ILE A 661 20.41 12.61 1.53
C ILE A 661 20.36 13.50 2.80
N ARG A 662 19.89 12.97 3.93
CA ARG A 662 19.81 13.67 5.21
C ARG A 662 21.18 14.10 5.75
N SER A 663 22.26 13.40 5.34
CA SER A 663 23.62 13.68 5.78
C SER A 663 24.31 14.80 4.98
N PHE A 664 23.70 15.28 3.88
CA PHE A 664 24.27 16.32 3.06
C PHE A 664 24.03 17.70 3.67
N LYS A 665 25.09 18.52 3.77
CA LYS A 665 24.98 19.89 4.30
C LYS A 665 24.18 20.76 3.33
N GLY A 666 23.33 21.64 3.87
CA GLY A 666 22.55 22.60 3.09
C GLY A 666 21.24 22.05 2.53
N ILE A 667 20.95 20.76 2.69
CA ILE A 667 19.65 20.19 2.32
C ILE A 667 18.61 20.54 3.39
N ILE A 668 17.53 21.18 2.97
CA ILE A 668 16.44 21.65 3.84
C ILE A 668 15.26 20.70 3.69
N GLN A 669 14.64 20.33 4.80
CA GLN A 669 13.38 19.60 4.81
C GLN A 669 12.20 20.58 4.95
N LEU A 670 11.20 20.44 4.10
CA LEU A 670 9.94 21.18 4.23
C LEU A 670 9.05 20.59 5.32
N GLU A 671 8.28 21.44 5.99
CA GLU A 671 7.29 21.03 6.99
C GLU A 671 5.88 20.88 6.41
N GLU A 672 5.75 20.77 5.07
CA GLU A 672 4.49 20.65 4.37
C GLU A 672 4.44 19.41 3.46
N GLY A 673 3.23 18.96 3.18
CA GLY A 673 2.97 17.81 2.30
C GLY A 673 3.53 16.52 2.84
N SER A 674 4.41 15.85 2.07
CA SER A 674 5.12 14.62 2.48
C SER A 674 6.45 14.91 3.21
N TYR A 675 6.67 16.14 3.66
CA TYR A 675 7.92 16.62 4.28
C TYR A 675 9.16 16.38 3.40
N PRO A 676 9.13 16.77 2.11
CA PRO A 676 10.24 16.48 1.20
C PRO A 676 11.49 17.30 1.51
N TYR A 677 12.64 16.76 1.12
CA TYR A 677 13.91 17.47 1.12
C TYR A 677 14.06 18.26 -0.19
N ILE A 678 14.63 19.46 -0.14
CA ILE A 678 14.91 20.27 -1.33
C ILE A 678 16.32 19.94 -1.82
N ILE A 679 16.43 19.52 -3.07
CA ILE A 679 17.71 19.23 -3.75
C ILE A 679 18.02 20.28 -4.84
N PRO A 680 19.29 20.54 -5.14
CA PRO A 680 19.67 21.45 -6.22
C PRO A 680 19.11 21.01 -7.57
N ASP A 681 18.68 21.95 -8.41
CA ASP A 681 18.13 21.65 -9.75
C ASP A 681 19.09 20.82 -10.62
N ARG A 682 20.40 21.06 -10.53
CA ARG A 682 21.41 20.29 -11.25
C ARG A 682 21.45 18.81 -10.89
N ALA A 683 20.92 18.42 -9.72
CA ALA A 683 20.85 17.03 -9.28
C ALA A 683 19.71 16.25 -9.95
N TYR A 684 18.93 16.88 -10.82
CA TYR A 684 17.85 16.22 -11.54
C TYR A 684 17.79 16.65 -13.00
N ASN A 685 17.61 15.71 -13.91
CA ASN A 685 17.20 15.98 -15.28
C ASN A 685 16.22 14.92 -15.79
N LYS A 686 15.51 15.21 -16.87
CA LYS A 686 14.45 14.32 -17.39
C LYS A 686 14.97 13.04 -18.05
N GLU A 687 16.23 12.99 -18.45
CA GLU A 687 16.82 11.83 -19.12
C GLU A 687 17.45 10.86 -18.12
N LEU A 688 18.14 11.39 -17.10
CA LEU A 688 18.89 10.60 -16.12
C LEU A 688 18.16 10.44 -14.78
N GLY A 689 17.09 11.23 -14.51
CA GLY A 689 16.48 11.31 -13.20
C GLY A 689 17.40 12.01 -12.18
N TYR A 690 17.33 11.60 -10.91
CA TYR A 690 18.20 12.09 -9.85
C TYR A 690 19.61 11.53 -9.97
N VAL A 691 20.62 12.41 -9.98
CA VAL A 691 22.04 12.10 -10.06
C VAL A 691 22.72 12.51 -8.74
N GLU A 692 23.19 11.53 -7.99
CA GLU A 692 23.72 11.70 -6.64
C GLU A 692 25.06 12.48 -6.63
N ASP A 693 25.90 12.27 -7.64
CA ASP A 693 27.23 12.87 -7.75
C ASP A 693 27.20 14.41 -7.69
N PHE A 694 26.16 15.06 -8.22
CA PHE A 694 26.02 16.53 -8.17
C PHE A 694 25.72 17.06 -6.76
N VAL A 695 25.24 16.24 -5.86
CA VAL A 695 25.05 16.58 -4.45
C VAL A 695 26.36 16.35 -3.68
N GLU A 696 27.13 15.30 -4.03
CA GLU A 696 28.43 14.97 -3.41
C GLU A 696 29.51 16.01 -3.73
N GLU A 697 29.53 16.60 -4.92
CA GLU A 697 30.48 17.64 -5.30
C GLU A 697 30.40 18.90 -4.41
N GLU A 698 29.21 19.24 -3.91
CA GLU A 698 29.07 20.35 -2.95
C GLU A 698 29.64 20.02 -1.58
N LYS A 699 29.60 18.75 -1.18
CA LYS A 699 30.22 18.28 0.06
C LYS A 699 31.74 18.50 0.03
N ASN A 700 32.37 18.25 -1.09
CA ASN A 700 33.82 18.41 -1.26
C ASN A 700 34.22 19.89 -1.33
N LYS A 701 33.46 20.75 -2.03
CA LYS A 701 33.71 22.19 -2.10
C LYS A 701 33.57 22.89 -0.74
N SER A 702 32.70 22.41 0.15
CA SER A 702 32.55 22.98 1.50
C SER A 702 33.67 22.55 2.46
N PHE A 703 34.44 21.51 2.15
CA PHE A 703 35.62 21.09 2.92
C PHE A 703 36.90 21.83 2.49
N GLU A 704 36.95 22.35 1.26
CA GLU A 704 38.10 23.14 0.78
C GLU A 704 38.06 24.63 1.24
N ILE A 705 36.95 25.08 1.86
CA ILE A 705 36.75 26.44 2.35
C ILE A 705 36.91 26.52 3.88
N LEU A 706 37.20 25.43 4.56
CA LEU A 706 37.52 25.34 5.98
C LEU A 706 39.00 25.00 6.15
#